data_30e98967f074d59d734ca8d4b05b3419
#
_entry.id   30e98967f074d59d734ca8d4b05b3419
#
_cell.length_a   1.000
_cell.length_b   1.000
_cell.length_c   1.000
_cell.angle_alpha   90.00
_cell.angle_beta   90.00
_cell.angle_gamma   90.00
#
_symmetry.space_group_name_H-M   'P 1'
#
loop_
_entity.id
_entity.type
_entity.pdbx_description
1 polymer ?
#
loop_
_entity_poly.entity_id
_entity_poly.type
_entity_poly.pdbx_seq_one_letter_code
_entity_poly.pdbx_strand_id
1 'polypeptide(L)'
;MTQTQKKHTKGLTVITTHINADFDALASMLAAQKLYPGSMAVFPGSQEKNLRNFFIKSMVYLFNMADIKDIDLDSVKKLVLVDTRQASRIGKLSAVLERPDVDIHIYDHHPPMSNDIKGHYEIHCATGATVTILTEILREKEIKISPDEATILCLGIYEDTGSFTFPSTTEKDFTAAAFLLSKGANLNVVSNLISREISPEQVGLLNDMIQASTRYNIDSIEIVITSVSTDNYVSDFAFLVHKMVKMENLDAIFAIARMGDKMYIVARSRIPEVDVGAIVTPLGGGGHTFAAAATIKGKTLVQIENELIEILYSKIKSRSRAKDLMSSPAITVDENVSCRDAGNLLTRYNINALLVTQKNNGKENLQGFITRQIIEKAMYHGLDHIPIKEYMTTEMASVESDSELAEIQEKIIENKQRILPVVEKDIISGVITRTDLLNILVRQSRHTDSDSPDLLKDHVHARTRNILKFMKERLTSRIIDILKTIGEKAEEIGYDAYVVGGFVRDLFLYRNNEDIDIVIEGDGIEFAKKYAKIVGARIHSHAKFGTAVIIFPDGFKIDVASARMEYYKFPAALPTIEMSSIKLDLYRRDFTINTLAIQLNHGRFGLLIDFFSAQKDLKEKIIRVLHNLSFVEDPTRVFRAIRFEQRFGFSIGKLTSGLIENSVKMGFFKRLSGRRVFAELRLILEEENPLSAILRMNEYHLLHVIHPSIILNNDLISLFKSVKKVLSWHDLLFLEEPYMKWAVYFLALLRSCDKETVSELCKRFEIAPRHRSIFCKERFEADRFISFIERNLPAKNSTIYRGISVFKIELILYMMAATKNEALKRSISNYFTQLRHIETSIKGKDLKKLGLEPGPIYREILEAVLDGKLNGRIKTRSEELAFVKDYVQ
;
A
#
# COMPACT_ATOMS: atom_id res chain seq x y z
N MET A 1 -55.66 58.40 -12.55
CA MET A 1 -54.80 59.51 -13.03
C MET A 1 -53.72 59.74 -11.92
N THR A 2 -52.55 59.24 -12.08
CA THR A 2 -51.40 59.63 -11.27
C THR A 2 -50.21 59.65 -12.21
N GLN A 3 -49.64 60.87 -12.40
CA GLN A 3 -48.48 61.12 -13.29
C GLN A 3 -47.24 60.35 -12.82
N THR A 4 -46.70 59.51 -13.68
CA THR A 4 -45.45 58.92 -13.53
C THR A 4 -44.33 59.89 -13.95
N GLN A 5 -43.59 60.43 -13.00
CA GLN A 5 -42.39 61.21 -13.21
C GLN A 5 -41.34 60.43 -13.98
N LYS A 6 -41.05 60.88 -15.20
CA LYS A 6 -39.85 60.47 -15.93
C LYS A 6 -38.60 60.96 -15.18
N LYS A 7 -37.95 60.09 -14.40
CA LYS A 7 -36.58 60.25 -13.90
C LYS A 7 -35.62 60.16 -15.08
N HIS A 8 -34.81 61.20 -15.28
CA HIS A 8 -33.64 61.17 -16.18
C HIS A 8 -32.77 59.94 -15.88
N THR A 9 -32.77 59.05 -16.80
CA THR A 9 -31.98 57.79 -16.68
C THR A 9 -30.53 58.06 -17.08
N LYS A 10 -29.62 58.17 -16.10
CA LYS A 10 -28.21 57.75 -16.32
C LYS A 10 -28.26 56.36 -16.93
N GLY A 11 -27.52 56.11 -18.05
CA GLY A 11 -27.53 54.85 -18.77
C GLY A 11 -27.35 53.65 -17.84
N LEU A 12 -28.15 52.60 -18.02
CA LEU A 12 -28.14 51.41 -17.16
C LEU A 12 -26.85 50.61 -17.35
N THR A 13 -26.17 50.24 -16.25
CA THR A 13 -25.07 49.24 -16.22
C THR A 13 -25.63 47.89 -15.79
N VAL A 14 -25.49 46.87 -16.63
CA VAL A 14 -25.90 45.50 -16.38
C VAL A 14 -24.70 44.64 -16.23
N ILE A 15 -24.66 43.82 -15.18
CA ILE A 15 -23.69 42.76 -14.97
C ILE A 15 -24.37 41.40 -15.22
N THR A 16 -23.76 40.55 -16.02
CA THR A 16 -24.29 39.22 -16.33
C THR A 16 -23.18 38.17 -16.46
N THR A 17 -23.60 36.94 -16.44
CA THR A 17 -22.74 35.77 -16.56
C THR A 17 -23.34 34.78 -17.57
N HIS A 18 -22.98 33.50 -17.47
CA HIS A 18 -23.45 32.43 -18.36
C HIS A 18 -24.77 31.78 -17.92
N ILE A 19 -25.49 31.15 -18.85
CA ILE A 19 -26.60 30.22 -18.57
C ILE A 19 -26.06 29.04 -17.78
N ASN A 20 -26.82 28.54 -16.79
CA ASN A 20 -26.41 27.53 -15.77
C ASN A 20 -25.28 28.05 -14.87
N ALA A 21 -25.44 29.30 -14.41
CA ALA A 21 -24.51 29.95 -13.50
C ALA A 21 -24.25 29.08 -12.26
N ASP A 22 -22.98 29.02 -11.86
CA ASP A 22 -22.44 28.34 -10.67
C ASP A 22 -22.03 29.35 -9.58
N PHE A 23 -21.29 28.93 -8.56
CA PHE A 23 -20.88 29.81 -7.50
C PHE A 23 -19.76 30.78 -7.91
N ASP A 24 -18.84 30.42 -8.85
CA ASP A 24 -17.86 31.37 -9.36
C ASP A 24 -18.55 32.51 -10.16
N ALA A 25 -19.48 32.13 -11.02
CA ALA A 25 -20.31 33.12 -11.75
C ALA A 25 -21.04 34.08 -10.79
N LEU A 26 -21.70 33.55 -9.73
CA LEU A 26 -22.37 34.35 -8.71
C LEU A 26 -21.42 35.29 -7.98
N ALA A 27 -20.30 34.74 -7.47
CA ALA A 27 -19.29 35.47 -6.71
C ALA A 27 -18.66 36.57 -7.57
N SER A 28 -18.39 36.26 -8.84
CA SER A 28 -17.89 37.22 -9.82
C SER A 28 -18.87 38.35 -10.09
N MET A 29 -20.19 38.07 -10.16
CA MET A 29 -21.22 39.13 -10.26
C MET A 29 -21.24 40.06 -9.03
N LEU A 30 -21.10 39.49 -7.81
CA LEU A 30 -21.02 40.28 -6.57
C LEU A 30 -19.78 41.16 -6.56
N ALA A 31 -18.62 40.62 -6.91
CA ALA A 31 -17.37 41.37 -6.99
C ALA A 31 -17.45 42.49 -8.02
N ALA A 32 -18.06 42.23 -9.19
CA ALA A 32 -18.28 43.22 -10.22
C ALA A 32 -19.25 44.33 -9.78
N GLN A 33 -20.31 44.02 -9.01
CA GLN A 33 -21.20 45.05 -8.45
C GLN A 33 -20.46 46.01 -7.52
N LYS A 34 -19.44 45.55 -6.82
CA LYS A 34 -18.60 46.45 -6.00
C LYS A 34 -17.68 47.31 -6.83
N LEU A 35 -17.24 46.88 -8.01
CA LEU A 35 -16.46 47.67 -8.97
C LEU A 35 -17.31 48.67 -9.73
N TYR A 36 -18.60 48.35 -9.94
CA TYR A 36 -19.55 49.16 -10.69
C TYR A 36 -20.74 49.56 -9.80
N PRO A 37 -20.57 50.53 -8.89
CA PRO A 37 -21.66 50.97 -8.00
C PRO A 37 -22.92 51.43 -8.73
N GLY A 38 -24.06 50.94 -8.33
CA GLY A 38 -25.36 51.24 -8.96
C GLY A 38 -25.70 50.34 -10.16
N SER A 39 -24.87 49.39 -10.50
CA SER A 39 -25.14 48.36 -11.52
C SER A 39 -26.19 47.37 -11.06
N MET A 40 -26.78 46.65 -12.00
CA MET A 40 -27.81 45.63 -11.77
C MET A 40 -27.32 44.28 -12.25
N ALA A 41 -27.37 43.27 -11.36
CA ALA A 41 -27.01 41.91 -11.68
C ALA A 41 -28.19 41.17 -12.31
N VAL A 42 -27.98 40.49 -13.44
CA VAL A 42 -29.05 39.83 -14.20
C VAL A 42 -28.56 38.46 -14.64
N PHE A 43 -29.25 37.40 -14.22
CA PHE A 43 -28.99 36.05 -14.73
C PHE A 43 -29.62 35.86 -16.10
N PRO A 44 -28.86 35.34 -17.10
CA PRO A 44 -29.36 35.21 -18.48
C PRO A 44 -30.28 33.97 -18.67
N GLY A 45 -30.36 33.08 -17.70
CA GLY A 45 -31.10 31.82 -17.78
C GLY A 45 -31.17 31.04 -16.49
N SER A 46 -31.07 29.70 -16.61
CA SER A 46 -31.09 28.79 -15.46
C SER A 46 -29.83 28.92 -14.62
N GLN A 47 -29.94 28.53 -13.39
CA GLN A 47 -28.86 28.43 -12.41
C GLN A 47 -28.66 26.99 -12.01
N GLU A 48 -27.44 26.60 -11.60
CA GLU A 48 -27.21 25.31 -11.01
C GLU A 48 -28.10 25.06 -9.78
N LYS A 49 -28.41 23.77 -9.52
CA LYS A 49 -29.33 23.39 -8.42
C LYS A 49 -28.81 23.84 -7.06
N ASN A 50 -27.53 23.77 -6.82
CA ASN A 50 -26.90 24.18 -5.56
C ASN A 50 -27.00 25.68 -5.36
N LEU A 51 -26.76 26.45 -6.42
CA LEU A 51 -26.91 27.90 -6.42
C LEU A 51 -28.38 28.31 -6.17
N ARG A 52 -29.35 27.63 -6.81
CA ARG A 52 -30.78 27.85 -6.57
C ARG A 52 -31.17 27.59 -5.12
N ASN A 53 -30.67 26.51 -4.51
CA ASN A 53 -30.93 26.19 -3.10
C ASN A 53 -30.28 27.22 -2.15
N PHE A 54 -29.14 27.78 -2.53
CA PHE A 54 -28.48 28.84 -1.81
C PHE A 54 -29.37 30.10 -1.77
N PHE A 55 -29.95 30.52 -2.92
CA PHE A 55 -30.85 31.67 -2.99
C PHE A 55 -32.09 31.48 -2.12
N ILE A 56 -32.62 30.28 -2.00
CA ILE A 56 -33.81 30.00 -1.17
C ILE A 56 -33.49 30.14 0.33
N LYS A 57 -32.24 29.85 0.73
CA LYS A 57 -31.86 29.72 2.16
C LYS A 57 -31.14 30.96 2.74
N SER A 58 -30.45 31.81 1.93
CA SER A 58 -29.55 32.83 2.50
C SER A 58 -29.10 33.94 1.53
N MET A 59 -28.85 35.13 2.04
CA MET A 59 -27.98 36.20 1.52
C MET A 59 -28.37 36.91 0.19
N VAL A 60 -29.58 36.74 -0.29
CA VAL A 60 -30.10 37.46 -1.47
C VAL A 60 -30.00 38.98 -1.29
N TYR A 61 -29.98 39.47 -0.05
CA TYR A 61 -29.91 40.91 0.28
C TYR A 61 -28.60 41.59 -0.09
N LEU A 62 -27.55 40.83 -0.40
CA LEU A 62 -26.26 41.37 -0.79
C LEU A 62 -26.19 41.81 -2.26
N PHE A 63 -27.17 41.42 -3.06
CA PHE A 63 -27.18 41.69 -4.50
C PHE A 63 -28.27 42.70 -4.91
N ASN A 64 -27.92 43.61 -5.79
CA ASN A 64 -28.87 44.39 -6.51
C ASN A 64 -29.27 43.66 -7.80
N MET A 65 -30.26 42.77 -7.72
CA MET A 65 -30.67 41.88 -8.81
C MET A 65 -31.96 42.28 -9.46
N ALA A 66 -32.11 41.97 -10.76
CA ALA A 66 -33.35 42.08 -11.51
C ALA A 66 -33.59 40.83 -12.37
N ASP A 67 -34.88 40.53 -12.61
CA ASP A 67 -35.25 39.53 -13.63
C ASP A 67 -34.95 40.15 -15.02
N ILE A 68 -34.45 39.34 -15.94
CA ILE A 68 -34.16 39.76 -17.32
C ILE A 68 -35.41 40.34 -18.03
N LYS A 69 -36.61 39.96 -17.60
CA LYS A 69 -37.89 40.46 -18.13
C LYS A 69 -38.20 41.91 -17.72
N ASP A 70 -37.62 42.36 -16.60
CA ASP A 70 -37.83 43.68 -16.05
C ASP A 70 -36.77 44.69 -16.55
N ILE A 71 -35.82 44.22 -17.35
CA ILE A 71 -34.76 45.04 -17.93
C ILE A 71 -35.16 45.53 -19.31
N ASP A 72 -35.18 46.83 -19.48
CA ASP A 72 -35.26 47.46 -20.80
C ASP A 72 -33.89 47.42 -21.47
N LEU A 73 -33.74 46.49 -22.45
CA LEU A 73 -32.47 46.25 -23.13
C LEU A 73 -31.98 47.49 -23.90
N ASP A 74 -32.88 48.37 -24.31
CA ASP A 74 -32.53 49.63 -25.01
C ASP A 74 -31.93 50.68 -24.08
N SER A 75 -32.18 50.63 -22.82
CA SER A 75 -31.62 51.50 -21.79
C SER A 75 -30.19 51.10 -21.33
N VAL A 76 -29.69 49.91 -21.71
CA VAL A 76 -28.37 49.42 -21.34
C VAL A 76 -27.31 50.22 -22.08
N LYS A 77 -26.41 50.86 -21.36
CA LYS A 77 -25.26 51.60 -21.87
C LYS A 77 -23.94 50.96 -21.55
N LYS A 78 -23.89 50.14 -20.53
CA LYS A 78 -22.72 49.33 -20.18
C LYS A 78 -23.13 47.91 -19.84
N LEU A 79 -22.46 46.92 -20.47
CA LEU A 79 -22.62 45.49 -20.20
C LEU A 79 -21.31 44.93 -19.63
N VAL A 80 -21.36 44.38 -18.43
CA VAL A 80 -20.22 43.73 -17.77
C VAL A 80 -20.45 42.23 -17.79
N LEU A 81 -19.57 41.51 -18.48
CA LEU A 81 -19.59 40.05 -18.57
C LEU A 81 -18.57 39.51 -17.58
N VAL A 82 -19.01 38.58 -16.74
CA VAL A 82 -18.14 37.86 -15.81
C VAL A 82 -18.26 36.34 -16.04
N ASP A 83 -17.15 35.65 -16.00
CA ASP A 83 -17.04 34.21 -16.13
C ASP A 83 -17.58 33.68 -17.47
N THR A 84 -17.62 34.51 -18.48
CA THR A 84 -17.96 34.13 -19.86
C THR A 84 -17.59 35.20 -20.84
N ARG A 85 -17.20 34.78 -22.06
CA ARG A 85 -17.00 35.63 -23.22
C ARG A 85 -17.70 35.12 -24.48
N GLN A 86 -18.67 34.19 -24.31
CA GLN A 86 -19.39 33.59 -25.44
C GLN A 86 -20.80 34.12 -25.53
N ALA A 87 -21.19 34.70 -26.70
CA ALA A 87 -22.51 35.25 -26.97
C ALA A 87 -23.64 34.23 -26.79
N SER A 88 -23.40 32.95 -27.14
CA SER A 88 -24.36 31.86 -26.98
C SER A 88 -24.72 31.55 -25.52
N ARG A 89 -23.84 31.91 -24.58
CA ARG A 89 -24.01 31.61 -23.15
C ARG A 89 -24.72 32.70 -22.36
N ILE A 90 -24.95 33.88 -22.93
CA ILE A 90 -25.58 35.02 -22.23
C ILE A 90 -27.07 35.21 -22.57
N GLY A 91 -27.68 34.25 -23.26
CA GLY A 91 -29.12 34.23 -23.55
C GLY A 91 -29.64 35.47 -24.26
N LYS A 92 -30.76 36.04 -23.78
CA LYS A 92 -31.39 37.24 -24.40
C LYS A 92 -30.51 38.50 -24.38
N LEU A 93 -29.54 38.58 -23.49
CA LEU A 93 -28.60 39.70 -23.41
C LEU A 93 -27.63 39.75 -24.60
N SER A 94 -27.55 38.68 -25.40
CA SER A 94 -26.79 38.71 -26.67
C SER A 94 -27.26 39.79 -27.65
N ALA A 95 -28.56 40.15 -27.63
CA ALA A 95 -29.07 41.22 -28.45
C ALA A 95 -28.45 42.60 -28.14
N VAL A 96 -27.94 42.80 -26.91
CA VAL A 96 -27.24 44.05 -26.52
C VAL A 96 -25.87 44.19 -27.19
N LEU A 97 -25.25 43.04 -27.60
CA LEU A 97 -23.95 43.03 -28.25
C LEU A 97 -23.96 43.63 -29.66
N GLU A 98 -25.11 43.62 -30.31
CA GLU A 98 -25.27 44.17 -31.68
C GLU A 98 -25.30 45.70 -31.70
N ARG A 99 -25.36 46.36 -30.55
CA ARG A 99 -25.51 47.79 -30.39
C ARG A 99 -24.13 48.46 -30.25
N PRO A 100 -23.76 49.37 -31.14
CA PRO A 100 -22.43 50.00 -31.15
C PRO A 100 -22.24 51.06 -30.03
N ASP A 101 -23.35 51.46 -29.34
CA ASP A 101 -23.35 52.47 -28.29
C ASP A 101 -23.19 51.87 -26.88
N VAL A 102 -23.00 50.52 -26.76
CA VAL A 102 -22.87 49.82 -25.49
C VAL A 102 -21.38 49.57 -25.21
N ASP A 103 -20.97 50.03 -24.03
CA ASP A 103 -19.61 49.80 -23.53
C ASP A 103 -19.54 48.38 -22.88
N ILE A 104 -18.73 47.45 -23.45
CA ILE A 104 -18.64 46.05 -23.03
C ILE A 104 -17.36 45.84 -22.24
N HIS A 105 -17.49 45.37 -20.98
CA HIS A 105 -16.40 45.03 -20.12
C HIS A 105 -16.43 43.49 -19.85
N ILE A 106 -15.26 42.81 -19.90
CA ILE A 106 -15.18 41.35 -19.75
C ILE A 106 -14.12 41.02 -18.71
N TYR A 107 -14.52 40.10 -17.76
CA TYR A 107 -13.63 39.49 -16.79
C TYR A 107 -13.81 37.99 -16.90
N ASP A 108 -12.74 37.28 -17.27
CA ASP A 108 -12.86 35.84 -17.53
C ASP A 108 -11.51 35.12 -17.37
N HIS A 109 -11.52 33.92 -16.83
CA HIS A 109 -10.37 33.08 -16.66
C HIS A 109 -10.24 31.94 -17.72
N HIS A 110 -11.31 31.74 -18.50
CA HIS A 110 -11.35 30.66 -19.50
C HIS A 110 -10.36 30.94 -20.65
N PRO A 111 -9.77 29.88 -21.28
CA PRO A 111 -8.90 30.04 -22.45
C PRO A 111 -9.63 30.75 -23.59
N PRO A 112 -9.01 31.72 -24.27
CA PRO A 112 -9.64 32.46 -25.36
C PRO A 112 -9.93 31.55 -26.56
N MET A 113 -11.09 31.79 -27.20
CA MET A 113 -11.56 31.06 -28.38
C MET A 113 -11.80 32.02 -29.55
N SER A 114 -11.80 31.49 -30.80
CA SER A 114 -11.95 32.30 -32.00
C SER A 114 -13.27 33.09 -32.10
N ASN A 115 -14.32 32.60 -31.44
CA ASN A 115 -15.68 33.18 -31.48
C ASN A 115 -16.04 33.98 -30.24
N ASP A 116 -15.05 34.39 -29.44
CA ASP A 116 -15.29 35.16 -28.23
C ASP A 116 -15.75 36.59 -28.52
N ILE A 117 -16.60 37.14 -27.64
CA ILE A 117 -17.02 38.54 -27.63
C ILE A 117 -15.77 39.39 -27.39
N LYS A 118 -15.65 40.48 -28.18
CA LYS A 118 -14.63 41.50 -27.97
C LYS A 118 -15.20 42.64 -27.15
N GLY A 119 -14.59 42.87 -25.98
CA GLY A 119 -14.94 43.98 -25.09
C GLY A 119 -14.11 45.22 -25.35
N HIS A 120 -14.64 46.38 -24.96
CA HIS A 120 -13.86 47.63 -24.92
C HIS A 120 -12.84 47.64 -23.77
N TYR A 121 -13.12 46.85 -22.73
CA TYR A 121 -12.25 46.61 -21.60
C TYR A 121 -12.28 45.12 -21.23
N GLU A 122 -11.12 44.46 -21.29
CA GLU A 122 -10.99 43.05 -21.04
C GLU A 122 -9.89 42.76 -20.03
N ILE A 123 -10.20 41.94 -19.01
CA ILE A 123 -9.19 41.35 -18.13
C ILE A 123 -9.32 39.84 -18.21
N HIS A 124 -8.28 39.22 -18.72
CA HIS A 124 -8.13 37.76 -18.77
C HIS A 124 -6.87 37.38 -18.04
N CYS A 125 -7.00 36.39 -17.16
CA CYS A 125 -5.85 35.79 -16.48
C CYS A 125 -6.12 34.28 -16.30
N ALA A 126 -5.17 33.47 -16.58
CA ALA A 126 -5.25 32.03 -16.35
C ALA A 126 -5.15 31.73 -14.84
N THR A 127 -6.26 31.87 -14.12
CA THR A 127 -6.45 31.55 -12.70
C THR A 127 -7.42 30.41 -12.57
N GLY A 128 -7.54 29.82 -11.38
CA GLY A 128 -8.49 28.74 -11.11
C GLY A 128 -9.95 29.19 -11.12
N ALA A 129 -10.23 30.50 -10.94
CA ALA A 129 -11.58 31.07 -10.91
C ALA A 129 -11.58 32.53 -11.40
N THR A 130 -12.69 32.99 -11.99
CA THR A 130 -12.86 34.41 -12.40
C THR A 130 -12.92 35.33 -11.19
N VAL A 131 -13.55 34.90 -10.11
CA VAL A 131 -13.65 35.71 -8.87
C VAL A 131 -12.26 35.94 -8.24
N THR A 132 -11.27 35.14 -8.53
CA THR A 132 -9.86 35.37 -8.13
C THR A 132 -9.36 36.67 -8.72
N ILE A 133 -9.57 36.89 -10.05
CA ILE A 133 -9.19 38.12 -10.77
C ILE A 133 -9.86 39.32 -10.14
N LEU A 134 -11.17 39.24 -9.94
CA LEU A 134 -11.96 40.32 -9.38
C LEU A 134 -11.59 40.64 -7.92
N THR A 135 -11.26 39.62 -7.13
CA THR A 135 -10.79 39.78 -5.73
C THR A 135 -9.44 40.51 -5.67
N GLU A 136 -8.51 40.21 -6.58
CA GLU A 136 -7.25 40.95 -6.69
C GLU A 136 -7.50 42.43 -6.99
N ILE A 137 -8.40 42.73 -7.94
CA ILE A 137 -8.77 44.09 -8.29
C ILE A 137 -9.42 44.85 -7.12
N LEU A 138 -10.33 44.17 -6.36
CA LEU A 138 -10.94 44.76 -5.18
C LEU A 138 -9.90 45.04 -4.09
N ARG A 139 -8.89 44.19 -3.95
CA ARG A 139 -7.77 44.36 -3.01
C ARG A 139 -6.91 45.58 -3.40
N GLU A 140 -6.50 45.65 -4.69
CA GLU A 140 -5.69 46.76 -5.21
C GLU A 140 -6.38 48.14 -5.11
N LYS A 141 -7.69 48.14 -5.29
CA LYS A 141 -8.52 49.38 -5.17
C LYS A 141 -8.99 49.65 -3.74
N GLU A 142 -8.52 48.87 -2.76
CA GLU A 142 -8.87 49.00 -1.34
C GLU A 142 -10.41 49.06 -1.09
N ILE A 143 -11.21 48.39 -1.90
CA ILE A 143 -12.67 48.33 -1.76
C ILE A 143 -13.05 47.52 -0.53
N LYS A 144 -13.87 48.07 0.33
CA LYS A 144 -14.34 47.37 1.57
C LYS A 144 -15.18 46.17 1.22
N ILE A 145 -14.86 45.04 1.81
CA ILE A 145 -15.54 43.73 1.71
C ILE A 145 -16.03 43.36 3.11
N SER A 146 -17.33 43.09 3.25
CA SER A 146 -17.91 42.59 4.49
C SER A 146 -17.60 41.06 4.67
N PRO A 147 -17.70 40.49 5.89
CA PRO A 147 -17.50 39.06 6.11
C PRO A 147 -18.40 38.17 5.26
N ASP A 148 -19.69 38.58 5.07
CA ASP A 148 -20.64 37.80 4.26
C ASP A 148 -20.27 37.84 2.77
N GLU A 149 -19.88 39.00 2.24
CA GLU A 149 -19.38 39.13 0.87
C GLU A 149 -18.07 38.31 0.70
N ALA A 150 -17.14 38.43 1.64
CA ALA A 150 -15.90 37.63 1.63
C ALA A 150 -16.18 36.12 1.61
N THR A 151 -17.20 35.66 2.32
CA THR A 151 -17.62 34.26 2.33
C THR A 151 -18.13 33.80 0.96
N ILE A 152 -18.94 34.63 0.27
CA ILE A 152 -19.44 34.33 -1.09
C ILE A 152 -18.30 34.34 -2.11
N LEU A 153 -17.42 35.35 -2.06
CA LEU A 153 -16.26 35.38 -2.95
C LEU A 153 -15.34 34.18 -2.76
N CYS A 154 -15.12 33.77 -1.50
CA CYS A 154 -14.35 32.59 -1.18
C CYS A 154 -15.03 31.30 -1.68
N LEU A 155 -16.37 31.23 -1.63
CA LEU A 155 -17.14 30.07 -2.11
C LEU A 155 -16.92 29.84 -3.61
N GLY A 156 -16.91 30.91 -4.43
CA GLY A 156 -16.62 30.84 -5.87
C GLY A 156 -15.22 30.26 -6.13
N ILE A 157 -14.18 30.77 -5.43
CA ILE A 157 -12.82 30.25 -5.57
C ILE A 157 -12.78 28.74 -5.21
N TYR A 158 -13.40 28.34 -4.10
CA TYR A 158 -13.39 26.95 -3.63
C TYR A 158 -14.09 25.99 -4.59
N GLU A 159 -15.20 26.41 -5.21
CA GLU A 159 -15.94 25.58 -6.15
C GLU A 159 -15.12 25.32 -7.41
N ASP A 160 -14.64 26.37 -8.06
CA ASP A 160 -14.03 26.28 -9.38
C ASP A 160 -12.59 25.71 -9.34
N THR A 161 -11.94 25.84 -8.20
CA THR A 161 -10.66 25.16 -7.91
C THR A 161 -10.81 23.75 -7.34
N GLY A 162 -12.06 23.28 -7.14
CA GLY A 162 -12.33 22.00 -6.48
C GLY A 162 -11.69 21.93 -5.08
N SER A 163 -11.85 23.00 -4.28
CA SER A 163 -11.18 23.16 -2.98
C SER A 163 -9.65 23.12 -3.13
N PHE A 164 -9.11 23.81 -4.12
CA PHE A 164 -7.69 23.91 -4.48
C PHE A 164 -7.04 22.60 -4.94
N THR A 165 -7.82 21.62 -5.38
CA THR A 165 -7.31 20.31 -5.83
C THR A 165 -7.26 20.14 -7.34
N PHE A 166 -7.88 21.04 -8.10
CA PHE A 166 -7.88 20.97 -9.57
C PHE A 166 -6.55 21.44 -10.16
N PRO A 167 -6.12 20.86 -11.32
CA PRO A 167 -4.88 21.27 -12.00
C PRO A 167 -4.86 22.73 -12.47
N SER A 168 -6.05 23.37 -12.62
CA SER A 168 -6.21 24.78 -12.97
C SER A 168 -5.89 25.74 -11.83
N THR A 169 -5.76 25.24 -10.59
CA THR A 169 -5.49 26.06 -9.40
C THR A 169 -4.11 26.72 -9.48
N THR A 170 -4.05 28.01 -9.21
CA THR A 170 -2.85 28.83 -9.24
C THR A 170 -2.50 29.43 -7.86
N GLU A 171 -1.30 29.97 -7.70
CA GLU A 171 -0.88 30.68 -6.48
C GLU A 171 -1.78 31.88 -6.15
N LYS A 172 -2.36 32.50 -7.20
CA LYS A 172 -3.27 33.66 -7.06
C LYS A 172 -4.58 33.27 -6.37
N ASP A 173 -5.08 32.05 -6.62
CA ASP A 173 -6.31 31.55 -5.99
C ASP A 173 -6.10 31.40 -4.49
N PHE A 174 -4.95 30.87 -4.05
CA PHE A 174 -4.59 30.80 -2.64
C PHE A 174 -4.43 32.18 -2.01
N THR A 175 -3.79 33.13 -2.73
CA THR A 175 -3.56 34.49 -2.23
C THR A 175 -4.88 35.25 -2.08
N ALA A 176 -5.80 35.13 -3.06
CA ALA A 176 -7.13 35.72 -3.01
C ALA A 176 -7.97 35.14 -1.86
N ALA A 177 -7.95 33.79 -1.68
CA ALA A 177 -8.65 33.14 -0.58
C ALA A 177 -8.09 33.56 0.80
N ALA A 178 -6.76 33.66 0.94
CA ALA A 178 -6.13 34.15 2.16
C ALA A 178 -6.53 35.57 2.49
N PHE A 179 -6.60 36.45 1.47
CA PHE A 179 -7.10 37.82 1.62
C PHE A 179 -8.56 37.84 2.09
N LEU A 180 -9.44 37.06 1.46
CA LEU A 180 -10.85 36.95 1.84
C LEU A 180 -11.04 36.41 3.27
N LEU A 181 -10.21 35.45 3.65
CA LEU A 181 -10.20 34.95 5.02
C LEU A 181 -9.83 36.05 6.02
N SER A 182 -8.85 36.91 5.70
CA SER A 182 -8.50 38.08 6.52
C SER A 182 -9.61 39.12 6.63
N LYS A 183 -10.59 39.09 5.69
CA LYS A 183 -11.81 39.93 5.73
C LYS A 183 -12.97 39.27 6.47
N GLY A 184 -12.76 38.08 7.04
CA GLY A 184 -13.74 37.38 7.84
C GLY A 184 -14.57 36.33 7.08
N ALA A 185 -14.11 35.83 5.93
CA ALA A 185 -14.78 34.73 5.24
C ALA A 185 -14.95 33.51 6.14
N ASN A 186 -16.14 32.93 6.18
CA ASN A 186 -16.48 31.77 7.01
C ASN A 186 -16.34 30.46 6.22
N LEU A 187 -15.22 29.75 6.43
CA LEU A 187 -14.93 28.49 5.74
C LEU A 187 -15.90 27.35 6.09
N ASN A 188 -16.53 27.37 7.26
CA ASN A 188 -17.56 26.37 7.60
C ASN A 188 -18.79 26.52 6.71
N VAL A 189 -19.20 27.76 6.44
CA VAL A 189 -20.30 28.05 5.49
C VAL A 189 -19.90 27.61 4.08
N VAL A 190 -18.68 27.95 3.64
CA VAL A 190 -18.14 27.53 2.34
C VAL A 190 -18.16 26.00 2.21
N SER A 191 -17.60 25.28 3.20
CA SER A 191 -17.55 23.83 3.20
C SER A 191 -18.94 23.19 3.16
N ASN A 192 -19.90 23.70 3.94
CA ASN A 192 -21.26 23.16 3.98
C ASN A 192 -22.03 23.39 2.66
N LEU A 193 -21.75 24.47 1.93
CA LEU A 193 -22.39 24.76 0.65
C LEU A 193 -21.78 23.95 -0.51
N ILE A 194 -20.47 23.66 -0.45
CA ILE A 194 -19.79 22.84 -1.46
C ILE A 194 -20.03 21.35 -1.22
N SER A 195 -20.15 20.91 0.05
CA SER A 195 -20.45 19.50 0.38
C SER A 195 -21.82 19.12 -0.17
N ARG A 196 -21.80 18.30 -1.22
CA ARG A 196 -23.04 17.72 -1.77
C ARG A 196 -23.54 16.65 -0.80
N GLU A 197 -24.60 16.97 -0.07
CA GLU A 197 -25.34 15.96 0.71
C GLU A 197 -25.94 14.93 -0.26
N ILE A 198 -25.68 13.65 -0.02
CA ILE A 198 -26.26 12.56 -0.80
C ILE A 198 -27.67 12.31 -0.23
N SER A 199 -28.72 12.39 -1.06
CA SER A 199 -30.08 12.09 -0.62
C SER A 199 -30.28 10.59 -0.32
N PRO A 200 -31.27 10.21 0.50
CA PRO A 200 -31.56 8.79 0.75
C PRO A 200 -31.80 7.99 -0.53
N GLU A 201 -32.45 8.56 -1.54
CA GLU A 201 -32.67 7.92 -2.83
C GLU A 201 -31.35 7.71 -3.59
N GLN A 202 -30.44 8.68 -3.50
CA GLN A 202 -29.10 8.56 -4.10
C GLN A 202 -28.24 7.51 -3.39
N VAL A 203 -28.37 7.38 -2.07
CA VAL A 203 -27.70 6.32 -1.30
C VAL A 203 -28.25 4.95 -1.72
N GLY A 204 -29.56 4.81 -1.84
CA GLY A 204 -30.21 3.59 -2.33
C GLY A 204 -29.69 3.20 -3.71
N LEU A 205 -29.73 4.13 -4.67
CA LEU A 205 -29.27 3.88 -6.04
C LEU A 205 -27.76 3.53 -6.08
N LEU A 206 -26.92 4.20 -5.28
CA LEU A 206 -25.49 3.88 -5.19
C LEU A 206 -25.27 2.45 -4.65
N ASN A 207 -26.02 2.04 -3.63
CA ASN A 207 -25.96 0.68 -3.11
C ASN A 207 -26.38 -0.36 -4.17
N ASP A 208 -27.48 -0.09 -4.88
CA ASP A 208 -27.94 -0.98 -5.98
C ASP A 208 -26.88 -1.07 -7.09
N MET A 209 -26.23 0.03 -7.46
CA MET A 209 -25.14 0.06 -8.42
C MET A 209 -23.95 -0.80 -7.97
N ILE A 210 -23.57 -0.73 -6.69
CA ILE A 210 -22.48 -1.55 -6.16
C ILE A 210 -22.84 -3.03 -6.20
N GLN A 211 -24.06 -3.40 -5.82
CA GLN A 211 -24.53 -4.80 -5.82
C GLN A 211 -24.72 -5.37 -7.22
N ALA A 212 -25.21 -4.56 -8.16
CA ALA A 212 -25.41 -4.95 -9.56
C ALA A 212 -24.12 -4.89 -10.40
N SER A 213 -22.98 -4.53 -9.81
CA SER A 213 -21.74 -4.36 -10.54
C SER A 213 -21.15 -5.70 -10.99
N THR A 214 -20.94 -5.84 -12.30
CA THR A 214 -20.25 -6.98 -12.93
C THR A 214 -18.87 -6.52 -13.40
N ARG A 215 -17.85 -7.30 -13.09
CA ARG A 215 -16.46 -6.99 -13.46
C ARG A 215 -16.06 -7.79 -14.68
N TYR A 216 -15.71 -7.10 -15.73
CA TYR A 216 -15.20 -7.66 -16.98
C TYR A 216 -13.70 -7.41 -17.05
N ASN A 217 -12.94 -8.43 -17.45
CA ASN A 217 -11.50 -8.27 -17.69
C ASN A 217 -11.28 -8.40 -19.21
N ILE A 218 -11.07 -7.26 -19.87
CA ILE A 218 -10.78 -7.21 -21.30
C ILE A 218 -9.33 -6.78 -21.47
N ASP A 219 -8.50 -7.64 -22.03
CA ASP A 219 -7.07 -7.42 -22.26
C ASP A 219 -6.29 -6.93 -21.02
N SER A 220 -6.53 -7.60 -19.88
CA SER A 220 -5.94 -7.26 -18.57
C SER A 220 -6.43 -5.93 -17.95
N ILE A 221 -7.39 -5.27 -18.57
CA ILE A 221 -8.05 -4.08 -18.04
C ILE A 221 -9.34 -4.48 -17.34
N GLU A 222 -9.48 -4.11 -16.08
CA GLU A 222 -10.71 -4.34 -15.32
C GLU A 222 -11.74 -3.24 -15.65
N ILE A 223 -12.84 -3.65 -16.29
CA ILE A 223 -13.96 -2.78 -16.62
C ILE A 223 -15.18 -3.20 -15.80
N VAL A 224 -15.79 -2.26 -15.14
CA VAL A 224 -17.01 -2.52 -14.37
C VAL A 224 -18.22 -2.03 -15.16
N ILE A 225 -19.20 -2.88 -15.31
CA ILE A 225 -20.53 -2.53 -15.84
C ILE A 225 -21.51 -2.69 -14.68
N THR A 226 -22.32 -1.68 -14.44
CA THR A 226 -23.42 -1.77 -13.47
C THR A 226 -24.72 -1.37 -14.13
N SER A 227 -25.76 -2.16 -13.93
CA SER A 227 -27.06 -1.98 -14.57
C SER A 227 -28.16 -1.93 -13.50
N VAL A 228 -28.81 -0.79 -13.35
CA VAL A 228 -29.82 -0.55 -12.32
C VAL A 228 -31.13 -0.01 -12.92
N SER A 229 -32.22 -0.18 -12.18
CA SER A 229 -33.55 0.29 -12.60
C SER A 229 -34.27 0.97 -11.45
N THR A 230 -34.75 2.18 -11.69
CA THR A 230 -35.59 2.93 -10.75
C THR A 230 -36.77 3.55 -11.48
N ASP A 231 -37.92 3.64 -10.81
CA ASP A 231 -39.13 4.23 -11.39
C ASP A 231 -39.08 5.76 -11.38
N ASN A 232 -38.30 6.35 -10.43
CA ASN A 232 -38.18 7.79 -10.28
C ASN A 232 -36.86 8.26 -10.93
N TYR A 233 -36.86 9.50 -11.42
CA TYR A 233 -35.63 10.16 -11.85
C TYR A 233 -34.77 10.54 -10.64
N VAL A 234 -33.57 10.01 -10.56
CA VAL A 234 -32.57 10.38 -9.54
C VAL A 234 -31.58 11.35 -10.16
N SER A 235 -31.53 12.56 -9.63
CA SER A 235 -30.63 13.60 -10.12
C SER A 235 -29.15 13.29 -9.79
N ASP A 236 -28.25 13.91 -10.54
CA ASP A 236 -26.80 13.81 -10.30
C ASP A 236 -26.23 12.40 -10.42
N PHE A 237 -26.78 11.57 -11.31
CA PHE A 237 -26.33 10.21 -11.54
C PHE A 237 -24.82 10.14 -11.87
N ALA A 238 -24.31 11.12 -12.63
CA ALA A 238 -22.88 11.21 -12.94
C ALA A 238 -22.00 11.40 -11.69
N PHE A 239 -22.50 12.08 -10.66
CA PHE A 239 -21.84 12.22 -9.37
C PHE A 239 -21.77 10.87 -8.62
N LEU A 240 -22.85 10.09 -8.64
CA LEU A 240 -22.88 8.76 -8.01
C LEU A 240 -21.88 7.81 -8.67
N VAL A 241 -21.80 7.81 -10.01
CA VAL A 241 -20.80 7.03 -10.76
C VAL A 241 -19.37 7.46 -10.39
N HIS A 242 -19.11 8.77 -10.31
CA HIS A 242 -17.79 9.25 -9.87
C HIS A 242 -17.45 8.85 -8.42
N LYS A 243 -18.44 8.87 -7.54
CA LYS A 243 -18.30 8.41 -6.15
C LYS A 243 -17.94 6.92 -6.10
N MET A 244 -18.62 6.10 -6.91
CA MET A 244 -18.36 4.66 -7.02
C MET A 244 -16.94 4.37 -7.54
N VAL A 245 -16.46 5.12 -8.56
CA VAL A 245 -15.08 5.02 -9.04
C VAL A 245 -14.06 5.24 -7.93
N LYS A 246 -14.30 6.26 -7.09
CA LYS A 246 -13.40 6.57 -5.95
C LYS A 246 -13.47 5.53 -4.84
N MET A 247 -14.68 5.07 -4.49
CA MET A 247 -14.89 4.12 -3.40
C MET A 247 -14.34 2.73 -3.72
N GLU A 248 -14.62 2.21 -4.92
CA GLU A 248 -14.20 0.89 -5.38
C GLU A 248 -12.83 0.92 -6.11
N ASN A 249 -12.22 2.09 -6.26
CA ASN A 249 -10.93 2.31 -6.93
C ASN A 249 -10.87 1.69 -8.34
N LEU A 250 -11.87 1.98 -9.17
CA LEU A 250 -12.05 1.38 -10.49
C LEU A 250 -11.19 2.06 -11.56
N ASP A 251 -10.67 1.29 -12.52
CA ASP A 251 -9.97 1.83 -13.68
C ASP A 251 -10.95 2.37 -14.73
N ALA A 252 -12.03 1.63 -15.02
CA ALA A 252 -13.11 2.09 -15.88
C ALA A 252 -14.47 1.56 -15.41
N ILE A 253 -15.51 2.35 -15.58
CA ILE A 253 -16.89 1.97 -15.27
C ILE A 253 -17.86 2.50 -16.33
N PHE A 254 -18.85 1.66 -16.64
CA PHE A 254 -20.03 1.99 -17.43
C PHE A 254 -21.26 1.73 -16.57
N ALA A 255 -21.92 2.78 -16.14
CA ALA A 255 -23.14 2.68 -15.35
C ALA A 255 -24.37 2.93 -16.24
N ILE A 256 -25.26 1.97 -16.27
CA ILE A 256 -26.52 2.02 -17.05
C ILE A 256 -27.66 2.11 -16.04
N ALA A 257 -28.48 3.14 -16.14
CA ALA A 257 -29.64 3.30 -15.26
C ALA A 257 -30.92 3.52 -16.06
N ARG A 258 -31.93 2.67 -15.84
CA ARG A 258 -33.29 2.96 -16.27
C ARG A 258 -33.94 3.89 -15.23
N MET A 259 -34.34 5.08 -15.64
CA MET A 259 -35.07 6.04 -14.80
C MET A 259 -36.33 6.45 -15.53
N GLY A 260 -37.49 5.95 -15.09
CA GLY A 260 -38.77 6.06 -15.81
C GLY A 260 -38.65 5.38 -17.20
N ASP A 261 -38.98 6.15 -18.27
CA ASP A 261 -38.97 5.65 -19.65
C ASP A 261 -37.65 5.88 -20.42
N LYS A 262 -36.62 6.35 -19.74
CA LYS A 262 -35.31 6.66 -20.35
C LYS A 262 -34.21 5.82 -19.74
N MET A 263 -33.24 5.50 -20.61
CA MET A 263 -31.97 4.88 -20.20
C MET A 263 -30.87 5.94 -20.16
N TYR A 264 -30.15 5.97 -19.08
CA TYR A 264 -28.99 6.85 -18.89
C TYR A 264 -27.74 5.99 -18.80
N ILE A 265 -26.74 6.34 -19.61
CA ILE A 265 -25.39 5.77 -19.48
C ILE A 265 -24.47 6.87 -18.99
N VAL A 266 -23.68 6.57 -17.97
CA VAL A 266 -22.57 7.40 -17.54
C VAL A 266 -21.32 6.53 -17.47
N ALA A 267 -20.29 6.94 -18.18
CA ALA A 267 -19.03 6.21 -18.23
C ALA A 267 -17.89 7.09 -17.70
N ARG A 268 -16.96 6.46 -16.97
CA ARG A 268 -15.74 7.06 -16.46
C ARG A 268 -14.57 6.12 -16.69
N SER A 269 -13.43 6.68 -17.08
CA SER A 269 -12.17 5.97 -17.18
C SER A 269 -11.08 6.78 -16.47
N ARG A 270 -10.10 6.08 -15.91
CA ARG A 270 -8.88 6.65 -15.33
C ARG A 270 -7.65 6.36 -16.19
N ILE A 271 -7.83 5.54 -17.22
CA ILE A 271 -6.77 5.05 -18.08
C ILE A 271 -7.07 5.41 -19.54
N PRO A 272 -6.07 5.83 -20.32
CA PRO A 272 -6.26 6.24 -21.70
C PRO A 272 -6.62 5.07 -22.65
N GLU A 273 -6.33 3.83 -22.25
CA GLU A 273 -6.63 2.61 -23.01
C GLU A 273 -8.14 2.36 -23.17
N VAL A 274 -8.95 2.92 -22.25
CA VAL A 274 -10.42 2.86 -22.33
C VAL A 274 -10.96 4.25 -22.62
N ASP A 275 -11.07 4.59 -23.90
CA ASP A 275 -11.69 5.85 -24.33
C ASP A 275 -13.22 5.74 -24.24
N VAL A 276 -13.78 6.18 -23.11
CA VAL A 276 -15.23 6.10 -22.88
C VAL A 276 -16.02 6.99 -23.82
N GLY A 277 -15.44 8.06 -24.37
CA GLY A 277 -16.06 8.90 -25.38
C GLY A 277 -16.29 8.12 -26.68
N ALA A 278 -15.24 7.47 -27.19
CA ALA A 278 -15.30 6.65 -28.39
C ALA A 278 -16.22 5.43 -28.24
N ILE A 279 -16.35 4.88 -27.00
CA ILE A 279 -17.20 3.71 -26.71
C ILE A 279 -18.68 4.12 -26.60
N VAL A 280 -19.01 5.27 -26.03
CA VAL A 280 -20.39 5.71 -25.78
C VAL A 280 -21.00 6.41 -27.03
N THR A 281 -20.18 6.96 -27.93
CA THR A 281 -20.64 7.64 -29.15
C THR A 281 -21.54 6.76 -30.03
N PRO A 282 -21.24 5.48 -30.34
CA PRO A 282 -22.12 4.62 -31.12
C PRO A 282 -23.50 4.37 -30.49
N LEU A 283 -23.60 4.53 -29.15
CA LEU A 283 -24.84 4.42 -28.39
C LEU A 283 -25.67 5.71 -28.38
N GLY A 284 -25.27 6.72 -29.18
CA GLY A 284 -25.97 8.00 -29.29
C GLY A 284 -25.58 9.01 -28.18
N GLY A 285 -24.47 8.79 -27.52
CA GLY A 285 -23.91 9.69 -26.51
C GLY A 285 -22.69 10.47 -27.00
N GLY A 286 -21.94 11.04 -26.06
CA GLY A 286 -20.70 11.75 -26.33
C GLY A 286 -19.93 12.06 -25.05
N GLY A 287 -18.75 12.60 -25.23
CA GLY A 287 -17.86 12.95 -24.12
C GLY A 287 -16.39 12.99 -24.55
N HIS A 288 -15.53 12.90 -23.60
CA HIS A 288 -14.07 12.87 -23.76
C HIS A 288 -13.53 11.50 -23.34
N THR A 289 -12.26 11.22 -23.59
CA THR A 289 -11.58 9.97 -23.26
C THR A 289 -11.85 9.44 -21.84
N PHE A 290 -11.97 10.33 -20.84
CA PHE A 290 -12.11 9.96 -19.43
C PHE A 290 -13.54 10.07 -18.88
N ALA A 291 -14.47 10.72 -19.61
CA ALA A 291 -15.83 10.95 -19.17
C ALA A 291 -16.80 11.04 -20.34
N ALA A 292 -17.84 10.23 -20.34
CA ALA A 292 -18.87 10.25 -21.37
C ALA A 292 -20.25 9.94 -20.78
N ALA A 293 -21.31 10.36 -21.51
CA ALA A 293 -22.69 10.07 -21.14
C ALA A 293 -23.59 9.91 -22.38
N ALA A 294 -24.65 9.12 -22.22
CA ALA A 294 -25.70 8.99 -23.23
C ALA A 294 -27.09 8.97 -22.57
N THR A 295 -28.10 9.39 -23.31
CA THR A 295 -29.51 9.22 -22.95
C THR A 295 -30.23 8.52 -24.11
N ILE A 296 -30.69 7.30 -23.88
CA ILE A 296 -31.24 6.42 -24.89
C ILE A 296 -32.74 6.22 -24.64
N LYS A 297 -33.53 6.19 -25.71
CA LYS A 297 -34.95 5.87 -25.69
C LYS A 297 -35.22 4.66 -26.57
N GLY A 298 -36.25 3.87 -26.25
CA GLY A 298 -36.73 2.77 -27.08
C GLY A 298 -35.90 1.49 -27.07
N LYS A 299 -34.89 1.37 -26.18
CA LYS A 299 -34.12 0.14 -25.98
C LYS A 299 -34.26 -0.34 -24.53
N THR A 300 -34.20 -1.65 -24.34
CA THR A 300 -34.18 -2.25 -23.00
C THR A 300 -32.79 -2.22 -22.41
N LEU A 301 -32.68 -2.35 -21.07
CA LEU A 301 -31.41 -2.37 -20.34
C LEU A 301 -30.49 -3.48 -20.86
N VAL A 302 -31.01 -4.69 -21.07
CA VAL A 302 -30.24 -5.84 -21.58
C VAL A 302 -29.73 -5.61 -23.00
N GLN A 303 -30.52 -4.96 -23.89
CA GLN A 303 -30.05 -4.61 -25.22
C GLN A 303 -28.87 -3.64 -25.19
N ILE A 304 -28.95 -2.61 -24.34
CA ILE A 304 -27.88 -1.62 -24.20
C ILE A 304 -26.62 -2.27 -23.62
N GLU A 305 -26.77 -3.13 -22.62
CA GLU A 305 -25.68 -3.85 -22.00
C GLU A 305 -24.95 -4.76 -23.01
N ASN A 306 -25.69 -5.51 -23.81
CA ASN A 306 -25.11 -6.37 -24.85
C ASN A 306 -24.39 -5.55 -25.93
N GLU A 307 -25.00 -4.48 -26.44
CA GLU A 307 -24.35 -3.57 -27.40
C GLU A 307 -23.07 -2.93 -26.83
N LEU A 308 -23.12 -2.51 -25.57
CA LEU A 308 -21.95 -1.94 -24.89
C LEU A 308 -20.82 -2.97 -24.81
N ILE A 309 -21.15 -4.21 -24.45
CA ILE A 309 -20.18 -5.31 -24.37
C ILE A 309 -19.54 -5.56 -25.74
N GLU A 310 -20.33 -5.64 -26.82
CA GLU A 310 -19.81 -5.81 -28.18
C GLU A 310 -18.87 -4.66 -28.59
N ILE A 311 -19.26 -3.41 -28.29
CA ILE A 311 -18.42 -2.24 -28.57
C ILE A 311 -17.12 -2.29 -27.78
N LEU A 312 -17.17 -2.67 -26.50
CA LEU A 312 -15.99 -2.80 -25.64
C LEU A 312 -14.99 -3.79 -26.25
N TYR A 313 -15.45 -4.99 -26.63
CA TYR A 313 -14.57 -5.99 -27.25
C TYR A 313 -14.04 -5.55 -28.63
N SER A 314 -14.78 -4.74 -29.37
CA SER A 314 -14.34 -4.25 -30.70
C SER A 314 -13.35 -3.09 -30.63
N LYS A 315 -13.46 -2.24 -29.58
CA LYS A 315 -12.68 -1.01 -29.45
C LYS A 315 -11.42 -1.21 -28.62
N ILE A 316 -11.47 -2.07 -27.60
CA ILE A 316 -10.30 -2.43 -26.79
C ILE A 316 -9.59 -3.56 -27.54
N LYS A 317 -8.74 -3.19 -28.48
CA LYS A 317 -7.90 -4.15 -29.23
C LYS A 317 -6.82 -4.69 -28.31
N SER A 318 -6.66 -6.01 -28.33
CA SER A 318 -5.49 -6.66 -27.75
C SER A 318 -4.24 -6.12 -28.43
N ARG A 319 -3.41 -5.42 -27.66
CA ARG A 319 -2.05 -5.02 -28.06
C ARG A 319 -1.01 -6.03 -27.58
N SER A 320 -1.46 -7.20 -27.11
CA SER A 320 -0.56 -8.23 -26.59
C SER A 320 0.34 -8.75 -27.70
N ARG A 321 1.62 -8.44 -27.59
CA ARG A 321 2.68 -8.93 -28.48
C ARG A 321 3.40 -10.12 -27.84
N ALA A 322 4.17 -10.86 -28.63
CA ALA A 322 4.93 -12.00 -28.13
C ALA A 322 5.77 -11.67 -26.89
N LYS A 323 6.41 -10.50 -26.85
CA LYS A 323 7.19 -10.02 -25.70
C LYS A 323 6.37 -9.82 -24.42
N ASP A 324 5.06 -9.53 -24.54
CA ASP A 324 4.18 -9.31 -23.39
C ASP A 324 3.63 -10.64 -22.86
N LEU A 325 3.69 -11.70 -23.67
CA LEU A 325 3.13 -13.02 -23.40
C LEU A 325 4.18 -14.07 -23.05
N MET A 326 5.45 -13.87 -23.46
CA MET A 326 6.51 -14.85 -23.27
C MET A 326 6.99 -14.95 -21.83
N SER A 327 7.45 -16.13 -21.46
CA SER A 327 8.28 -16.34 -20.27
C SER A 327 9.74 -16.09 -20.66
N SER A 328 10.41 -15.17 -19.98
CA SER A 328 11.81 -14.80 -20.24
C SER A 328 12.59 -14.81 -18.90
N PRO A 329 13.89 -15.19 -18.91
CA PRO A 329 14.59 -15.83 -20.01
C PRO A 329 14.08 -17.25 -20.32
N ALA A 330 14.22 -17.70 -21.55
CA ALA A 330 13.94 -19.10 -21.92
C ALA A 330 14.96 -20.03 -21.26
N ILE A 331 14.50 -21.16 -20.74
CA ILE A 331 15.41 -22.20 -20.23
C ILE A 331 15.88 -23.05 -21.39
N THR A 332 17.17 -22.96 -21.68
CA THR A 332 17.84 -23.69 -22.77
C THR A 332 18.70 -24.81 -22.23
N VAL A 333 18.99 -25.79 -23.06
CA VAL A 333 19.86 -26.92 -22.75
C VAL A 333 20.71 -27.29 -23.98
N ASP A 334 21.98 -27.65 -23.78
CA ASP A 334 22.87 -28.11 -24.87
C ASP A 334 22.40 -29.46 -25.44
N GLU A 335 22.45 -29.63 -26.76
CA GLU A 335 21.96 -30.78 -27.48
C GLU A 335 22.62 -32.12 -27.03
N ASN A 336 23.81 -32.07 -26.48
CA ASN A 336 24.60 -33.26 -26.06
C ASN A 336 24.31 -33.67 -24.59
N VAL A 337 23.47 -32.93 -23.87
CA VAL A 337 23.09 -33.28 -22.49
C VAL A 337 22.27 -34.56 -22.47
N SER A 338 22.47 -35.43 -21.46
CA SER A 338 21.72 -36.67 -21.31
C SER A 338 20.22 -36.45 -21.02
N CYS A 339 19.35 -37.39 -21.43
CA CYS A 339 17.94 -37.36 -21.06
C CYS A 339 17.70 -37.27 -19.54
N ARG A 340 18.56 -37.93 -18.72
CA ARG A 340 18.53 -37.84 -17.26
C ARG A 340 18.73 -36.42 -16.77
N ASP A 341 19.78 -35.73 -17.27
CA ASP A 341 20.10 -34.38 -16.82
C ASP A 341 19.08 -33.37 -17.33
N ALA A 342 18.57 -33.54 -18.54
CA ALA A 342 17.44 -32.74 -19.04
C ALA A 342 16.16 -32.95 -18.21
N GLY A 343 15.90 -34.19 -17.76
CA GLY A 343 14.80 -34.51 -16.85
C GLY A 343 14.95 -33.83 -15.47
N ASN A 344 16.17 -33.78 -14.96
CA ASN A 344 16.48 -33.04 -13.73
C ASN A 344 16.23 -31.54 -13.92
N LEU A 345 16.59 -30.95 -15.07
CA LEU A 345 16.31 -29.54 -15.39
C LEU A 345 14.81 -29.26 -15.47
N LEU A 346 14.03 -30.12 -16.17
CA LEU A 346 12.57 -29.98 -16.23
C LEU A 346 11.93 -30.01 -14.85
N THR A 347 12.41 -30.89 -13.98
CA THR A 347 11.92 -31.00 -12.60
C THR A 347 12.35 -29.79 -11.76
N ARG A 348 13.60 -29.38 -11.90
CA ARG A 348 14.19 -28.24 -11.20
C ARG A 348 13.47 -26.93 -11.51
N TYR A 349 13.18 -26.67 -12.80
CA TYR A 349 12.49 -25.45 -13.24
C TYR A 349 10.97 -25.59 -13.22
N ASN A 350 10.43 -26.77 -12.89
CA ASN A 350 9.01 -27.08 -12.92
C ASN A 350 8.33 -26.71 -14.27
N ILE A 351 9.03 -27.03 -15.36
CA ILE A 351 8.58 -26.76 -16.74
C ILE A 351 8.32 -28.07 -17.48
N ASN A 352 7.53 -27.99 -18.56
CA ASN A 352 7.11 -29.16 -19.33
C ASN A 352 7.88 -29.34 -20.65
N ALA A 353 8.73 -28.38 -21.00
CA ALA A 353 9.57 -28.48 -22.19
C ALA A 353 10.82 -27.61 -22.04
N LEU A 354 11.89 -27.98 -22.72
CA LEU A 354 13.17 -27.26 -22.81
C LEU A 354 13.47 -26.92 -24.27
N LEU A 355 14.00 -25.73 -24.52
CA LEU A 355 14.61 -25.38 -25.81
C LEU A 355 16.01 -25.99 -25.87
N VAL A 356 16.32 -26.62 -27.00
CA VAL A 356 17.61 -27.27 -27.24
C VAL A 356 18.46 -26.37 -28.12
N THR A 357 19.67 -26.07 -27.64
CA THR A 357 20.60 -25.17 -28.33
C THR A 357 21.93 -25.86 -28.62
N GLN A 358 22.64 -25.35 -29.62
CA GLN A 358 24.00 -25.70 -29.92
C GLN A 358 24.89 -24.46 -29.80
N LYS A 359 25.99 -24.56 -29.05
CA LYS A 359 26.95 -23.47 -28.89
C LYS A 359 27.96 -23.50 -30.01
N ASN A 360 27.92 -22.50 -30.92
CA ASN A 360 28.88 -22.29 -31.97
C ASN A 360 29.49 -20.87 -31.84
N ASN A 361 30.79 -20.76 -31.68
CA ASN A 361 31.54 -19.49 -31.60
C ASN A 361 30.97 -18.48 -30.60
N GLY A 362 30.48 -18.95 -29.42
CA GLY A 362 29.92 -18.09 -28.39
C GLY A 362 28.47 -17.67 -28.64
N LYS A 363 27.81 -18.12 -29.71
CA LYS A 363 26.37 -17.92 -29.95
C LYS A 363 25.63 -19.24 -29.68
N GLU A 364 24.46 -19.13 -29.08
CA GLU A 364 23.53 -20.24 -28.86
C GLU A 364 22.52 -20.28 -30.00
N ASN A 365 22.66 -21.27 -30.89
CA ASN A 365 21.75 -21.50 -32.01
C ASN A 365 20.67 -22.47 -31.57
N LEU A 366 19.40 -22.10 -31.79
CA LEU A 366 18.25 -22.95 -31.50
C LEU A 366 18.19 -24.13 -32.46
N GLN A 367 18.18 -25.37 -31.93
CA GLN A 367 18.16 -26.61 -32.72
C GLN A 367 16.80 -27.33 -32.66
N GLY A 368 16.05 -27.15 -31.57
CA GLY A 368 14.79 -27.82 -31.38
C GLY A 368 14.25 -27.64 -29.96
N PHE A 369 13.32 -28.49 -29.61
CA PHE A 369 12.82 -28.59 -28.24
C PHE A 369 12.58 -30.04 -27.81
N ILE A 370 12.62 -30.27 -26.48
CA ILE A 370 12.28 -31.57 -25.91
C ILE A 370 11.27 -31.41 -24.80
N THR A 371 10.28 -32.35 -24.75
CA THR A 371 9.20 -32.28 -23.75
C THR A 371 9.44 -33.26 -22.61
N ARG A 372 8.89 -32.95 -21.42
CA ARG A 372 8.88 -33.84 -20.25
C ARG A 372 8.39 -35.24 -20.62
N GLN A 373 7.33 -35.37 -21.40
CA GLN A 373 6.76 -36.64 -21.82
C GLN A 373 7.73 -37.52 -22.62
N ILE A 374 8.55 -36.90 -23.50
CA ILE A 374 9.56 -37.63 -24.27
C ILE A 374 10.67 -38.12 -23.34
N ILE A 375 11.14 -37.26 -22.44
CA ILE A 375 12.19 -37.61 -21.46
C ILE A 375 11.72 -38.71 -20.49
N GLU A 376 10.50 -38.61 -19.96
CA GLU A 376 9.92 -39.66 -19.09
C GLU A 376 9.81 -41.01 -19.81
N LYS A 377 9.42 -41.02 -21.08
CA LYS A 377 9.43 -42.24 -21.91
C LYS A 377 10.84 -42.77 -22.13
N ALA A 378 11.80 -41.87 -22.43
CA ALA A 378 13.20 -42.28 -22.60
C ALA A 378 13.74 -42.91 -21.30
N MET A 379 13.48 -42.28 -20.14
CA MET A 379 13.87 -42.85 -18.85
C MET A 379 13.19 -44.19 -18.56
N TYR A 380 11.89 -44.33 -18.84
CA TYR A 380 11.15 -45.57 -18.70
C TYR A 380 11.74 -46.74 -19.54
N HIS A 381 12.26 -46.43 -20.72
CA HIS A 381 12.94 -47.41 -21.57
C HIS A 381 14.42 -47.59 -21.31
N GLY A 382 14.96 -47.01 -20.23
CA GLY A 382 16.38 -47.11 -19.85
C GLY A 382 17.35 -46.35 -20.77
N LEU A 383 16.82 -45.36 -21.51
CA LEU A 383 17.60 -44.52 -22.44
C LEU A 383 18.05 -43.20 -21.83
N ASP A 384 18.13 -43.16 -20.50
CA ASP A 384 18.35 -41.95 -19.71
C ASP A 384 19.77 -41.34 -19.89
N HIS A 385 20.75 -42.16 -20.37
CA HIS A 385 22.13 -41.76 -20.67
C HIS A 385 22.32 -41.22 -22.11
N ILE A 386 21.31 -41.35 -22.99
CA ILE A 386 21.37 -40.90 -24.41
C ILE A 386 21.26 -39.38 -24.46
N PRO A 387 22.05 -38.70 -25.35
CA PRO A 387 21.90 -37.26 -25.61
C PRO A 387 20.53 -36.90 -26.12
N ILE A 388 19.99 -35.74 -25.67
CA ILE A 388 18.65 -35.29 -26.05
C ILE A 388 18.47 -34.98 -27.50
N LYS A 389 19.53 -34.70 -28.26
CA LYS A 389 19.51 -34.48 -29.70
C LYS A 389 18.92 -35.66 -30.50
N GLU A 390 19.00 -36.88 -29.98
CA GLU A 390 18.50 -38.09 -30.64
C GLU A 390 16.95 -38.18 -30.56
N TYR A 391 16.32 -37.45 -29.61
CA TYR A 391 14.89 -37.53 -29.36
C TYR A 391 14.17 -36.17 -29.35
N MET A 392 14.91 -35.06 -29.59
CA MET A 392 14.31 -33.75 -29.66
C MET A 392 13.48 -33.56 -30.91
N THR A 393 12.53 -32.64 -30.88
CA THR A 393 11.80 -32.19 -32.05
C THR A 393 12.55 -31.05 -32.72
N THR A 394 12.93 -31.24 -34.01
CA THR A 394 13.71 -30.25 -34.77
C THR A 394 12.84 -29.34 -35.64
N GLU A 395 11.67 -29.85 -36.08
CA GLU A 395 10.69 -29.04 -36.80
C GLU A 395 9.88 -28.19 -35.84
N MET A 396 10.20 -26.88 -35.82
CA MET A 396 9.48 -25.96 -34.96
C MET A 396 9.38 -24.56 -35.59
N ALA A 397 8.22 -23.94 -35.40
CA ALA A 397 8.02 -22.52 -35.69
C ALA A 397 8.54 -21.64 -34.55
N SER A 398 8.92 -20.43 -34.87
CA SER A 398 9.28 -19.36 -33.92
C SER A 398 8.53 -18.07 -34.29
N VAL A 399 8.49 -17.12 -33.37
CA VAL A 399 7.90 -15.78 -33.55
C VAL A 399 8.90 -14.70 -33.14
N GLU A 400 8.74 -13.49 -33.66
CA GLU A 400 9.50 -12.32 -33.22
C GLU A 400 8.87 -11.69 -31.97
N SER A 401 9.66 -10.89 -31.24
CA SER A 401 9.21 -10.23 -29.99
C SER A 401 7.98 -9.34 -30.20
N ASP A 402 7.82 -8.77 -31.38
CA ASP A 402 6.69 -7.89 -31.75
C ASP A 402 5.53 -8.59 -32.48
N SER A 403 5.57 -9.92 -32.68
CA SER A 403 4.48 -10.69 -33.28
C SER A 403 3.19 -10.56 -32.52
N GLU A 404 2.06 -10.41 -33.23
CA GLU A 404 0.73 -10.25 -32.65
C GLU A 404 0.15 -11.58 -32.15
N LEU A 405 -0.81 -11.51 -31.22
CA LEU A 405 -1.47 -12.69 -30.63
C LEU A 405 -2.08 -13.64 -31.69
N ALA A 406 -2.64 -13.10 -32.77
CA ALA A 406 -3.22 -13.89 -33.85
C ALA A 406 -2.18 -14.80 -34.55
N GLU A 407 -0.98 -14.26 -34.86
CA GLU A 407 0.12 -15.02 -35.45
C GLU A 407 0.66 -16.09 -34.47
N ILE A 408 0.73 -15.77 -33.18
CA ILE A 408 1.15 -16.71 -32.13
C ILE A 408 0.17 -17.89 -32.05
N GLN A 409 -1.14 -17.60 -32.09
CA GLN A 409 -2.20 -18.61 -32.04
C GLN A 409 -2.15 -19.52 -33.26
N GLU A 410 -2.04 -18.94 -34.45
CA GLU A 410 -1.92 -19.66 -35.72
C GLU A 410 -0.75 -20.65 -35.70
N LYS A 411 0.46 -20.17 -35.37
CA LYS A 411 1.67 -21.00 -35.32
C LYS A 411 1.62 -22.13 -34.28
N ILE A 412 1.03 -21.92 -33.12
CA ILE A 412 0.88 -22.95 -32.08
C ILE A 412 -0.19 -24.00 -32.49
N ILE A 413 -1.29 -23.57 -33.09
CA ILE A 413 -2.39 -24.45 -33.45
C ILE A 413 -2.06 -25.28 -34.71
N GLU A 414 -1.61 -24.62 -35.76
CA GLU A 414 -1.30 -25.26 -37.05
C GLU A 414 -0.15 -26.26 -36.93
N ASN A 415 0.93 -25.88 -36.26
CA ASN A 415 2.10 -26.73 -36.07
C ASN A 415 1.96 -27.72 -34.92
N LYS A 416 0.80 -27.75 -34.21
CA LYS A 416 0.56 -28.60 -33.05
C LYS A 416 1.67 -28.50 -31.97
N GLN A 417 2.40 -27.37 -31.95
CA GLN A 417 3.51 -27.14 -31.02
C GLN A 417 3.01 -26.93 -29.58
N ARG A 418 3.77 -27.43 -28.62
CA ARG A 418 3.52 -27.21 -27.18
C ARG A 418 4.23 -25.98 -26.64
N ILE A 419 5.31 -25.55 -27.34
CA ILE A 419 6.20 -24.49 -26.98
C ILE A 419 6.58 -23.70 -28.23
N LEU A 420 6.54 -22.37 -28.17
CA LEU A 420 6.86 -21.49 -29.28
C LEU A 420 8.00 -20.55 -28.84
N PRO A 421 9.22 -20.69 -29.38
CA PRO A 421 10.32 -19.78 -29.09
C PRO A 421 10.04 -18.37 -29.60
N VAL A 422 10.43 -17.38 -28.80
CA VAL A 422 10.46 -15.98 -29.23
C VAL A 422 11.90 -15.62 -29.50
N VAL A 423 12.20 -15.23 -30.74
CA VAL A 423 13.56 -15.02 -31.24
C VAL A 423 13.67 -13.59 -31.75
N GLU A 424 14.73 -12.90 -31.35
CA GLU A 424 15.05 -11.55 -31.83
C GLU A 424 16.49 -11.53 -32.35
N LYS A 425 16.67 -11.25 -33.65
CA LYS A 425 18.01 -11.23 -34.31
C LYS A 425 18.85 -12.48 -34.02
N ASP A 426 18.22 -13.65 -34.13
CA ASP A 426 18.80 -14.98 -33.84
C ASP A 426 19.13 -15.26 -32.36
N ILE A 427 18.69 -14.40 -31.45
CA ILE A 427 18.85 -14.61 -30.01
C ILE A 427 17.49 -15.02 -29.42
N ILE A 428 17.50 -16.06 -28.59
CA ILE A 428 16.30 -16.53 -27.90
C ILE A 428 15.96 -15.56 -26.78
N SER A 429 14.87 -14.78 -26.94
CA SER A 429 14.42 -13.79 -25.97
C SER A 429 13.47 -14.39 -24.92
N GLY A 430 12.71 -15.41 -25.30
CA GLY A 430 11.75 -16.05 -24.40
C GLY A 430 11.04 -17.24 -25.05
N VAL A 431 9.98 -17.69 -24.38
CA VAL A 431 9.18 -18.83 -24.81
C VAL A 431 7.72 -18.62 -24.46
N ILE A 432 6.82 -19.00 -25.39
CA ILE A 432 5.36 -19.02 -25.18
C ILE A 432 4.90 -20.47 -25.22
N THR A 433 4.08 -20.89 -24.26
CA THR A 433 3.54 -22.25 -24.19
C THR A 433 2.06 -22.29 -24.54
N ARG A 434 1.54 -23.49 -24.84
CA ARG A 434 0.10 -23.70 -25.04
C ARG A 434 -0.74 -23.29 -23.83
N THR A 435 -0.20 -23.45 -22.64
CA THR A 435 -0.85 -23.06 -21.40
C THR A 435 -1.01 -21.53 -21.32
N ASP A 436 -0.05 -20.78 -21.82
CA ASP A 436 -0.10 -19.32 -21.89
C ASP A 436 -1.26 -18.86 -22.77
N LEU A 437 -1.43 -19.48 -23.95
CA LEU A 437 -2.56 -19.21 -24.85
C LEU A 437 -3.90 -19.66 -24.28
N LEU A 438 -3.97 -20.85 -23.68
CA LEU A 438 -5.20 -21.33 -23.05
C LEU A 438 -5.67 -20.39 -21.95
N ASN A 439 -4.76 -19.83 -21.18
CA ASN A 439 -5.09 -18.85 -20.17
C ASN A 439 -5.66 -17.55 -20.75
N ILE A 440 -5.21 -17.12 -21.93
CA ILE A 440 -5.78 -15.99 -22.65
C ILE A 440 -7.18 -16.31 -23.15
N LEU A 441 -7.37 -17.49 -23.78
CA LEU A 441 -8.66 -17.94 -24.33
C LEU A 441 -9.70 -18.18 -23.22
N VAL A 442 -9.32 -18.76 -22.08
CA VAL A 442 -10.20 -18.97 -20.93
C VAL A 442 -10.63 -17.63 -20.33
N ARG A 443 -9.79 -16.61 -20.38
CA ARG A 443 -10.17 -15.24 -19.99
C ARG A 443 -11.17 -14.61 -20.95
N GLN A 444 -11.08 -14.91 -22.22
CA GLN A 444 -12.04 -14.46 -23.25
C GLN A 444 -13.38 -15.21 -23.20
N SER A 445 -13.42 -16.48 -22.74
CA SER A 445 -14.60 -17.37 -22.81
C SER A 445 -15.44 -17.41 -21.52
N ARG A 446 -15.03 -16.81 -20.42
CA ARG A 446 -15.80 -16.83 -19.17
C ARG A 446 -16.86 -15.73 -19.13
N HIS A 447 -17.83 -15.85 -20.03
CA HIS A 447 -19.19 -15.37 -19.86
C HIS A 447 -20.03 -16.58 -19.52
N THR A 448 -20.51 -16.67 -18.31
CA THR A 448 -21.47 -17.58 -17.66
C THR A 448 -20.86 -18.47 -16.58
N ASP A 449 -21.55 -18.40 -15.42
CA ASP A 449 -21.50 -19.25 -14.24
C ASP A 449 -20.42 -18.93 -13.18
N SER A 450 -20.87 -18.06 -12.27
CA SER A 450 -20.46 -18.00 -10.88
C SER A 450 -20.95 -19.25 -10.17
N ASP A 451 -20.10 -20.28 -9.97
CA ASP A 451 -20.12 -21.23 -8.87
C ASP A 451 -19.33 -22.48 -9.25
N SER A 452 -18.01 -22.43 -9.10
CA SER A 452 -17.19 -23.64 -8.97
C SER A 452 -15.88 -23.32 -8.23
N PRO A 453 -15.48 -24.14 -7.25
CA PRO A 453 -14.28 -23.89 -6.49
C PRO A 453 -13.03 -24.07 -7.31
N ASP A 454 -12.19 -23.06 -7.27
CA ASP A 454 -10.89 -22.93 -7.90
C ASP A 454 -9.91 -24.07 -7.56
N LEU A 455 -9.80 -25.03 -8.43
CA LEU A 455 -8.66 -25.94 -8.50
C LEU A 455 -8.02 -25.76 -9.89
N LEU A 456 -6.75 -25.33 -9.93
CA LEU A 456 -5.89 -25.13 -11.10
C LEU A 456 -5.97 -23.74 -11.78
N LYS A 457 -5.44 -22.71 -11.10
CA LYS A 457 -4.98 -21.47 -11.75
C LYS A 457 -3.47 -21.49 -11.83
N ASP A 458 -2.92 -21.95 -12.94
CA ASP A 458 -1.53 -21.67 -13.28
C ASP A 458 -1.38 -20.18 -13.65
N HIS A 459 -0.66 -19.45 -12.83
CA HIS A 459 -0.43 -18.01 -12.93
C HIS A 459 0.69 -17.72 -13.94
N VAL A 460 0.37 -17.57 -15.22
CA VAL A 460 1.38 -17.41 -16.26
C VAL A 460 1.72 -15.95 -16.57
N HIS A 461 0.80 -15.02 -16.34
CA HIS A 461 1.02 -13.59 -16.62
C HIS A 461 0.79 -12.71 -15.39
N ALA A 462 1.68 -11.72 -15.21
CA ALA A 462 1.53 -10.72 -14.18
C ALA A 462 0.30 -9.84 -14.43
N ARG A 463 -0.48 -9.58 -13.39
CA ARG A 463 -1.40 -8.44 -13.36
C ARG A 463 -0.55 -7.19 -13.15
N THR A 464 -0.51 -6.31 -14.14
CA THR A 464 0.26 -5.08 -14.05
C THR A 464 -0.66 -3.87 -13.88
N ARG A 465 -0.27 -2.93 -13.02
CA ARG A 465 -0.99 -1.69 -12.79
C ARG A 465 -0.02 -0.59 -12.36
N ASN A 466 -0.15 0.59 -12.90
CA ASN A 466 0.64 1.72 -12.40
C ASN A 466 0.06 2.25 -11.08
N ILE A 467 0.86 2.21 -10.03
CA ILE A 467 0.49 2.66 -8.68
C ILE A 467 1.31 3.87 -8.21
N LEU A 468 1.93 4.62 -9.12
CA LEU A 468 2.78 5.76 -8.77
C LEU A 468 2.07 6.79 -7.89
N LYS A 469 0.80 7.08 -8.17
CA LYS A 469 -0.01 8.00 -7.34
C LYS A 469 -0.15 7.47 -5.91
N PHE A 470 -0.47 6.18 -5.78
CA PHE A 470 -0.60 5.50 -4.51
C PHE A 470 0.73 5.47 -3.72
N MET A 471 1.87 5.28 -4.41
CA MET A 471 3.19 5.38 -3.79
C MET A 471 3.45 6.79 -3.25
N LYS A 472 3.14 7.85 -4.03
CA LYS A 472 3.32 9.25 -3.63
C LYS A 472 2.46 9.64 -2.42
N GLU A 473 1.29 9.04 -2.26
CA GLU A 473 0.40 9.28 -1.11
C GLU A 473 0.90 8.63 0.20
N ARG A 474 1.80 7.62 0.10
CA ARG A 474 2.20 6.78 1.24
C ARG A 474 3.66 6.79 1.58
N LEU A 475 4.50 7.12 0.64
CA LEU A 475 5.94 7.16 0.82
C LEU A 475 6.41 8.61 0.90
N THR A 476 7.44 8.82 1.71
CA THR A 476 8.11 10.13 1.74
C THR A 476 8.77 10.42 0.39
N SER A 477 8.89 11.69 0.03
CA SER A 477 9.59 12.12 -1.20
C SER A 477 11.00 11.54 -1.27
N ARG A 478 11.71 11.49 -0.14
CA ARG A 478 13.03 10.88 -0.03
C ARG A 478 13.06 9.42 -0.48
N ILE A 479 12.12 8.59 -0.02
CA ILE A 479 12.06 7.17 -0.43
C ILE A 479 11.77 7.06 -1.92
N ILE A 480 10.84 7.87 -2.44
CA ILE A 480 10.51 7.89 -3.87
C ILE A 480 11.73 8.28 -4.71
N ASP A 481 12.49 9.28 -4.30
CA ASP A 481 13.69 9.73 -5.02
C ASP A 481 14.80 8.67 -5.00
N ILE A 482 14.99 7.99 -3.87
CA ILE A 482 15.90 6.84 -3.78
C ILE A 482 15.48 5.73 -4.75
N LEU A 483 14.20 5.34 -4.75
CA LEU A 483 13.69 4.29 -5.64
C LEU A 483 13.83 4.66 -7.12
N LYS A 484 13.59 5.91 -7.49
CA LYS A 484 13.82 6.42 -8.86
C LYS A 484 15.28 6.34 -9.26
N THR A 485 16.17 6.85 -8.40
CA THR A 485 17.62 6.83 -8.67
C THR A 485 18.14 5.39 -8.81
N ILE A 486 17.61 4.43 -8.03
CA ILE A 486 17.93 3.01 -8.17
C ILE A 486 17.51 2.50 -9.56
N GLY A 487 16.29 2.81 -10.00
CA GLY A 487 15.78 2.39 -11.31
C GLY A 487 16.58 2.97 -12.48
N GLU A 488 16.87 4.27 -12.44
CA GLU A 488 17.70 4.96 -13.47
C GLU A 488 19.09 4.35 -13.56
N LYS A 489 19.72 4.08 -12.41
CA LYS A 489 21.08 3.51 -12.40
C LYS A 489 21.11 2.02 -12.78
N ALA A 490 20.05 1.27 -12.51
CA ALA A 490 19.91 -0.09 -13.02
C ALA A 490 19.79 -0.11 -14.55
N GLU A 491 18.99 0.79 -15.11
CA GLU A 491 18.79 0.93 -16.56
C GLU A 491 20.09 1.33 -17.29
N GLU A 492 20.89 2.24 -16.73
CA GLU A 492 22.23 2.61 -17.27
C GLU A 492 23.17 1.40 -17.38
N ILE A 493 22.99 0.37 -16.56
CA ILE A 493 23.81 -0.86 -16.54
C ILE A 493 23.17 -1.95 -17.41
N GLY A 494 21.95 -1.74 -17.90
CA GLY A 494 21.18 -2.73 -18.67
C GLY A 494 20.44 -3.74 -17.79
N TYR A 495 20.12 -3.41 -16.54
CA TYR A 495 19.41 -4.27 -15.61
C TYR A 495 18.00 -3.76 -15.30
N ASP A 496 17.05 -4.66 -15.11
CA ASP A 496 15.76 -4.35 -14.53
C ASP A 496 15.83 -4.39 -13.00
N ALA A 497 15.20 -3.39 -12.36
CA ALA A 497 15.17 -3.25 -10.90
C ALA A 497 13.74 -3.24 -10.37
N TYR A 498 13.53 -3.92 -9.24
CA TYR A 498 12.22 -4.06 -8.60
C TYR A 498 12.34 -3.87 -7.09
N VAL A 499 11.37 -3.18 -6.49
CA VAL A 499 11.16 -3.28 -5.04
C VAL A 499 10.10 -4.35 -4.77
N VAL A 500 10.33 -5.20 -3.76
CA VAL A 500 9.58 -6.45 -3.59
C VAL A 500 9.24 -6.75 -2.13
N GLY A 501 8.43 -7.76 -1.91
CA GLY A 501 8.27 -8.43 -0.61
C GLY A 501 7.50 -7.66 0.44
N GLY A 502 8.07 -7.63 1.65
CA GLY A 502 7.46 -7.04 2.83
C GLY A 502 7.11 -5.57 2.68
N PHE A 503 7.99 -4.80 2.05
CA PHE A 503 7.78 -3.38 1.78
C PHE A 503 6.52 -3.13 0.94
N VAL A 504 6.39 -3.86 -0.19
CA VAL A 504 5.24 -3.70 -1.10
C VAL A 504 3.95 -4.15 -0.41
N ARG A 505 3.96 -5.30 0.29
CA ARG A 505 2.81 -5.76 1.07
C ARG A 505 2.37 -4.71 2.08
N ASP A 506 3.29 -4.16 2.87
CA ASP A 506 2.98 -3.24 3.96
C ASP A 506 2.48 -1.89 3.43
N LEU A 507 2.91 -1.49 2.23
CA LEU A 507 2.34 -0.35 1.50
C LEU A 507 0.83 -0.53 1.27
N PHE A 508 0.38 -1.73 0.87
CA PHE A 508 -1.04 -2.07 0.69
C PHE A 508 -1.80 -2.24 2.02
N LEU A 509 -1.11 -2.63 3.10
CA LEU A 509 -1.70 -2.79 4.43
C LEU A 509 -1.72 -1.50 5.26
N TYR A 510 -1.32 -0.36 4.68
CA TYR A 510 -1.26 0.94 5.38
C TYR A 510 -0.33 0.91 6.62
N ARG A 511 0.78 0.17 6.52
CA ARG A 511 1.79 0.05 7.57
C ARG A 511 3.08 0.72 7.14
N ASN A 512 3.69 1.48 8.04
CA ASN A 512 5.02 2.01 7.80
C ASN A 512 6.02 0.86 7.82
N ASN A 513 6.82 0.77 6.77
CA ASN A 513 7.92 -0.18 6.66
C ASN A 513 9.06 0.51 5.91
N GLU A 514 10.22 0.59 6.54
CA GLU A 514 11.45 1.16 5.97
C GLU A 514 12.45 0.08 5.53
N ASP A 515 12.08 -1.19 5.65
CA ASP A 515 12.88 -2.34 5.22
C ASP A 515 12.67 -2.57 3.72
N ILE A 516 13.53 -1.94 2.91
CA ILE A 516 13.41 -1.91 1.46
C ILE A 516 14.26 -3.01 0.85
N ASP A 517 13.58 -3.99 0.25
CA ASP A 517 14.19 -5.09 -0.51
C ASP A 517 14.17 -4.76 -2.01
N ILE A 518 15.34 -4.64 -2.62
CA ILE A 518 15.52 -4.44 -4.07
C ILE A 518 15.98 -5.74 -4.71
N VAL A 519 15.32 -6.12 -5.79
CA VAL A 519 15.74 -7.24 -6.63
C VAL A 519 16.18 -6.71 -8.00
N ILE A 520 17.34 -7.14 -8.46
CA ILE A 520 17.95 -6.79 -9.73
C ILE A 520 17.93 -8.03 -10.63
N GLU A 521 17.35 -7.93 -11.83
CA GLU A 521 17.53 -8.94 -12.87
C GLU A 521 18.91 -8.75 -13.52
N GLY A 522 19.92 -9.28 -12.84
CA GLY A 522 21.34 -9.14 -13.15
C GLY A 522 22.18 -9.33 -11.89
N ASP A 523 23.44 -8.88 -11.92
CA ASP A 523 24.33 -8.96 -10.76
C ASP A 523 24.02 -7.84 -9.74
N GLY A 524 23.21 -8.20 -8.71
CA GLY A 524 22.84 -7.28 -7.64
C GLY A 524 24.03 -6.75 -6.81
N ILE A 525 25.13 -7.52 -6.70
CA ILE A 525 26.32 -7.09 -5.97
C ILE A 525 27.09 -6.06 -6.81
N GLU A 526 27.22 -6.28 -8.11
CA GLU A 526 27.84 -5.33 -9.03
C GLU A 526 27.07 -4.01 -9.05
N PHE A 527 25.74 -4.11 -9.18
CA PHE A 527 24.86 -2.95 -9.10
C PHE A 527 25.04 -2.19 -7.77
N ALA A 528 24.96 -2.88 -6.63
CA ALA A 528 25.09 -2.27 -5.33
C ALA A 528 26.43 -1.56 -5.13
N LYS A 529 27.53 -2.10 -5.65
CA LYS A 529 28.86 -1.46 -5.63
C LYS A 529 28.89 -0.17 -6.44
N LYS A 530 28.31 -0.17 -7.64
CA LYS A 530 28.25 1.02 -8.52
C LYS A 530 27.37 2.09 -7.90
N TYR A 531 26.18 1.71 -7.42
CA TYR A 531 25.23 2.62 -6.80
C TYR A 531 25.78 3.25 -5.49
N ALA A 532 26.36 2.44 -4.61
CA ALA A 532 26.93 2.92 -3.35
C ALA A 532 28.03 3.99 -3.56
N LYS A 533 28.85 3.86 -4.62
CA LYS A 533 29.86 4.88 -4.97
C LYS A 533 29.22 6.22 -5.33
N ILE A 534 28.08 6.20 -6.05
CA ILE A 534 27.39 7.41 -6.49
C ILE A 534 26.78 8.16 -5.31
N VAL A 535 26.14 7.43 -4.39
CA VAL A 535 25.44 8.02 -3.23
C VAL A 535 26.34 8.18 -2.00
N GLY A 536 27.61 7.85 -2.07
CA GLY A 536 28.56 7.94 -0.94
C GLY A 536 28.24 6.97 0.20
N ALA A 537 27.59 5.83 -0.10
CA ALA A 537 27.18 4.82 0.88
C ALA A 537 28.23 3.72 1.08
N ARG A 538 28.16 3.03 2.23
CA ARG A 538 28.96 1.82 2.49
C ARG A 538 28.19 0.59 2.04
N ILE A 539 28.92 -0.49 1.71
CA ILE A 539 28.32 -1.75 1.25
C ILE A 539 28.86 -2.94 2.07
N HIS A 540 27.96 -3.86 2.41
CA HIS A 540 28.26 -5.20 2.87
C HIS A 540 27.70 -6.21 1.87
N SER A 541 28.58 -7.03 1.26
CA SER A 541 28.13 -8.04 0.28
C SER A 541 28.31 -9.46 0.79
N HIS A 542 27.37 -10.33 0.43
CA HIS A 542 27.38 -11.77 0.71
C HIS A 542 27.37 -12.55 -0.62
N ALA A 543 28.56 -12.77 -1.18
CA ALA A 543 28.73 -13.40 -2.50
C ALA A 543 28.03 -14.77 -2.63
N LYS A 544 28.04 -15.59 -1.58
CA LYS A 544 27.37 -16.90 -1.57
C LYS A 544 25.87 -16.84 -1.85
N PHE A 545 25.21 -15.73 -1.50
CA PHE A 545 23.76 -15.56 -1.65
C PHE A 545 23.37 -14.51 -2.69
N GLY A 546 24.35 -13.91 -3.40
CA GLY A 546 24.09 -12.87 -4.39
C GLY A 546 23.39 -11.62 -3.80
N THR A 547 23.69 -11.28 -2.52
CA THR A 547 23.05 -10.18 -1.82
C THR A 547 24.05 -9.13 -1.32
N ALA A 548 23.60 -7.89 -1.20
CA ALA A 548 24.37 -6.80 -0.64
C ALA A 548 23.47 -5.87 0.17
N VAL A 549 23.99 -5.27 1.23
CA VAL A 549 23.32 -4.24 2.02
C VAL A 549 24.02 -2.91 1.77
N ILE A 550 23.27 -1.92 1.31
CA ILE A 550 23.75 -0.55 1.12
C ILE A 550 23.42 0.23 2.39
N ILE A 551 24.40 0.86 3.00
CA ILE A 551 24.27 1.63 4.23
C ILE A 551 24.59 3.09 3.94
N PHE A 552 23.56 3.93 3.95
CA PHE A 552 23.68 5.37 3.74
C PHE A 552 24.41 6.06 4.90
N PRO A 553 24.96 7.28 4.70
CA PRO A 553 25.68 8.01 5.75
C PRO A 553 24.87 8.27 7.02
N ASP A 554 23.55 8.40 6.90
CA ASP A 554 22.61 8.60 8.02
C ASP A 554 22.19 7.29 8.73
N GLY A 555 22.74 6.15 8.28
CA GLY A 555 22.42 4.84 8.83
C GLY A 555 21.22 4.13 8.18
N PHE A 556 20.53 4.77 7.23
CA PHE A 556 19.46 4.11 6.45
C PHE A 556 20.02 2.94 5.63
N LYS A 557 19.27 1.85 5.51
CA LYS A 557 19.73 0.61 4.86
C LYS A 557 18.78 0.18 3.76
N ILE A 558 19.36 -0.37 2.70
CA ILE A 558 18.62 -0.99 1.60
C ILE A 558 19.25 -2.35 1.32
N ASP A 559 18.43 -3.39 1.28
CA ASP A 559 18.85 -4.73 0.88
C ASP A 559 18.72 -4.90 -0.63
N VAL A 560 19.79 -5.33 -1.28
CA VAL A 560 19.85 -5.58 -2.72
C VAL A 560 20.18 -7.04 -2.97
N ALA A 561 19.41 -7.71 -3.80
CA ALA A 561 19.62 -9.09 -4.21
C ALA A 561 19.57 -9.24 -5.72
N SER A 562 20.32 -10.17 -6.28
CA SER A 562 20.10 -10.66 -7.64
C SER A 562 18.80 -11.45 -7.69
N ALA A 563 18.01 -11.28 -8.76
CA ALA A 563 16.87 -12.15 -9.01
C ALA A 563 17.36 -13.60 -9.12
N ARG A 564 16.79 -14.49 -8.33
CA ARG A 564 17.29 -15.86 -8.21
C ARG A 564 16.19 -16.88 -8.04
N MET A 565 16.49 -18.08 -8.49
CA MET A 565 15.72 -19.28 -8.19
C MET A 565 16.44 -20.07 -7.09
N GLU A 566 15.67 -20.75 -6.25
CA GLU A 566 16.14 -21.64 -5.19
C GLU A 566 15.65 -23.06 -5.45
N TYR A 567 16.52 -24.05 -5.28
CA TYR A 567 16.12 -25.44 -5.31
C TYR A 567 16.77 -26.21 -4.16
N TYR A 568 16.05 -27.19 -3.67
CA TYR A 568 16.40 -27.94 -2.47
C TYR A 568 16.75 -29.39 -2.86
N LYS A 569 17.99 -29.83 -2.57
CA LYS A 569 18.46 -31.17 -2.91
C LYS A 569 17.71 -32.28 -2.14
N PHE A 570 17.23 -31.98 -0.94
CA PHE A 570 16.42 -32.84 -0.09
C PHE A 570 15.57 -32.00 0.88
N PRO A 571 14.51 -32.56 1.47
CA PRO A 571 13.64 -31.82 2.40
C PRO A 571 14.41 -31.14 3.53
N ALA A 572 14.10 -29.85 3.80
CA ALA A 572 14.75 -29.01 4.81
C ALA A 572 16.25 -28.68 4.55
N ALA A 573 16.79 -28.94 3.36
CA ALA A 573 18.15 -28.58 2.97
C ALA A 573 18.34 -27.05 2.93
N LEU A 574 19.57 -26.57 2.88
CA LEU A 574 19.85 -25.21 2.46
C LEU A 574 19.67 -25.09 0.95
N PRO A 575 19.04 -24.01 0.45
CA PRO A 575 18.84 -23.84 -0.98
C PRO A 575 20.16 -23.65 -1.74
N THR A 576 20.24 -24.24 -2.92
CA THR A 576 21.21 -23.85 -3.96
C THR A 576 20.54 -22.75 -4.79
N ILE A 577 21.31 -21.70 -5.10
CA ILE A 577 20.80 -20.51 -5.79
C ILE A 577 21.37 -20.41 -7.20
N GLU A 578 20.55 -19.95 -8.13
CA GLU A 578 20.93 -19.60 -9.49
C GLU A 578 20.27 -18.29 -9.91
N MET A 579 20.97 -17.48 -10.72
CA MET A 579 20.38 -16.25 -11.25
C MET A 579 19.18 -16.57 -12.13
N SER A 580 18.13 -15.74 -12.05
CA SER A 580 16.87 -16.01 -12.72
C SER A 580 16.07 -14.72 -12.96
N SER A 581 14.83 -14.84 -13.45
CA SER A 581 13.92 -13.71 -13.64
C SER A 581 13.20 -13.34 -12.35
N ILE A 582 12.62 -12.15 -12.32
CA ILE A 582 11.77 -11.68 -11.21
C ILE A 582 10.62 -12.65 -10.92
N LYS A 583 10.01 -13.25 -11.94
CA LYS A 583 8.91 -14.22 -11.77
C LYS A 583 9.34 -15.42 -10.94
N LEU A 584 10.52 -15.98 -11.21
CA LEU A 584 11.04 -17.14 -10.48
C LEU A 584 11.56 -16.73 -9.09
N ASP A 585 12.08 -15.51 -8.92
CA ASP A 585 12.41 -14.98 -7.59
C ASP A 585 11.17 -14.85 -6.71
N LEU A 586 10.07 -14.37 -7.26
CA LEU A 586 8.81 -14.27 -6.53
C LEU A 586 8.20 -15.65 -6.25
N TYR A 587 8.33 -16.62 -7.17
CA TYR A 587 7.81 -17.99 -7.01
C TYR A 587 8.46 -18.80 -5.88
N ARG A 588 9.75 -18.54 -5.56
CA ARG A 588 10.46 -19.20 -4.46
C ARG A 588 10.09 -18.68 -3.07
N ARG A 589 9.33 -17.59 -2.97
CA ARG A 589 8.96 -16.97 -1.69
C ARG A 589 8.01 -17.86 -0.90
N ASP A 590 7.76 -17.48 0.33
CA ASP A 590 6.98 -18.27 1.29
C ASP A 590 5.46 -18.23 1.00
N PHE A 591 4.90 -17.04 0.83
CA PHE A 591 3.46 -16.83 0.69
C PHE A 591 3.14 -15.85 -0.44
N THR A 592 1.95 -16.02 -1.03
CA THR A 592 1.45 -15.15 -2.09
C THR A 592 1.48 -13.67 -1.71
N ILE A 593 1.12 -13.31 -0.48
CA ILE A 593 1.11 -11.93 0.03
C ILE A 593 2.47 -11.23 -0.02
N ASN A 594 3.57 -11.97 -0.16
CA ASN A 594 4.94 -11.46 -0.26
C ASN A 594 5.48 -11.46 -1.70
N THR A 595 4.64 -11.71 -2.70
CA THR A 595 5.06 -11.83 -4.11
C THR A 595 4.70 -10.63 -4.97
N LEU A 596 4.35 -9.51 -4.37
CA LEU A 596 4.19 -8.25 -5.09
C LEU A 596 5.56 -7.64 -5.41
N ALA A 597 5.68 -7.10 -6.63
CA ALA A 597 6.85 -6.35 -7.06
C ALA A 597 6.41 -5.03 -7.71
N ILE A 598 7.23 -3.98 -7.55
CA ILE A 598 7.03 -2.69 -8.24
C ILE A 598 8.28 -2.43 -9.05
N GLN A 599 8.12 -2.23 -10.36
CA GLN A 599 9.24 -1.92 -11.26
C GLN A 599 9.73 -0.49 -11.07
N LEU A 600 11.05 -0.30 -11.10
CA LEU A 600 11.72 0.96 -10.79
C LEU A 600 12.35 1.64 -12.01
N ASN A 601 12.56 0.94 -13.15
CA ASN A 601 13.15 1.49 -14.35
C ASN A 601 12.35 2.68 -14.89
N HIS A 602 13.03 3.62 -15.57
CA HIS A 602 12.46 4.84 -16.15
C HIS A 602 11.17 4.54 -16.91
N GLY A 603 10.53 4.88 -17.67
CA GLY A 603 9.29 4.55 -18.38
C GLY A 603 8.30 3.55 -17.77
N ARG A 604 8.73 2.72 -16.80
CA ARG A 604 7.92 1.72 -16.07
C ARG A 604 7.89 1.94 -14.56
N PHE A 605 8.37 3.08 -14.08
CA PHE A 605 8.41 3.40 -12.65
C PHE A 605 7.01 3.41 -12.02
N GLY A 606 6.86 2.62 -10.95
CA GLY A 606 5.58 2.47 -10.25
C GLY A 606 4.65 1.43 -10.87
N LEU A 607 5.12 0.61 -11.84
CA LEU A 607 4.36 -0.50 -12.38
C LEU A 607 4.35 -1.65 -11.36
N LEU A 608 3.21 -1.88 -10.72
CA LEU A 608 2.98 -3.02 -9.84
C LEU A 608 2.85 -4.30 -10.67
N ILE A 609 3.51 -5.36 -10.24
CA ILE A 609 3.51 -6.68 -10.87
C ILE A 609 3.00 -7.72 -9.86
N ASP A 610 1.91 -8.42 -10.22
CA ASP A 610 1.28 -9.47 -9.39
C ASP A 610 1.08 -10.75 -10.21
N PHE A 611 2.02 -11.69 -10.09
CA PHE A 611 1.94 -12.99 -10.77
C PHE A 611 1.00 -13.99 -10.07
N PHE A 612 0.83 -13.88 -8.75
CA PHE A 612 0.26 -14.94 -7.92
C PHE A 612 -1.03 -14.51 -7.21
N SER A 613 -1.69 -13.45 -7.67
CA SER A 613 -2.91 -12.89 -7.09
C SER A 613 -2.77 -12.45 -5.63
N ALA A 614 -1.58 -11.93 -5.28
CA ALA A 614 -1.27 -11.45 -3.94
C ALA A 614 -2.23 -10.35 -3.46
N GLN A 615 -2.63 -9.43 -4.37
CA GLN A 615 -3.59 -8.37 -4.04
C GLN A 615 -4.94 -8.95 -3.59
N LYS A 616 -5.39 -10.05 -4.22
CA LYS A 616 -6.63 -10.76 -3.83
C LYS A 616 -6.48 -11.31 -2.41
N ASP A 617 -5.40 -12.04 -2.13
CA ASP A 617 -5.16 -12.65 -0.83
C ASP A 617 -4.99 -11.59 0.29
N LEU A 618 -4.39 -10.43 -0.02
CA LEU A 618 -4.32 -9.28 0.89
C LEU A 618 -5.72 -8.71 1.22
N LYS A 619 -6.58 -8.57 0.20
CA LYS A 619 -7.96 -8.09 0.36
C LYS A 619 -8.80 -9.08 1.17
N GLU A 620 -8.69 -10.38 0.87
CA GLU A 620 -9.38 -11.47 1.56
C GLU A 620 -8.78 -11.81 2.93
N LYS A 621 -7.61 -11.22 3.27
CA LYS A 621 -6.85 -11.49 4.49
C LYS A 621 -6.49 -12.97 4.67
N ILE A 622 -6.03 -13.60 3.61
CA ILE A 622 -5.70 -15.03 3.58
C ILE A 622 -4.18 -15.22 3.36
N ILE A 623 -3.59 -16.17 4.09
CA ILE A 623 -2.22 -16.63 3.90
C ILE A 623 -2.25 -17.92 3.07
N ARG A 624 -1.63 -17.88 1.88
CA ARG A 624 -1.50 -19.03 0.97
C ARG A 624 -0.05 -19.26 0.61
N VAL A 625 0.35 -20.52 0.54
CA VAL A 625 1.62 -20.93 -0.06
C VAL A 625 1.54 -20.88 -1.58
N LEU A 626 2.68 -20.74 -2.23
CA LEU A 626 2.80 -20.68 -3.69
C LEU A 626 2.67 -22.06 -4.36
N HIS A 627 3.11 -23.11 -3.67
CA HIS A 627 3.02 -24.50 -4.17
C HIS A 627 2.94 -25.50 -3.02
N ASN A 628 2.44 -26.70 -3.32
CA ASN A 628 2.14 -27.73 -2.32
C ASN A 628 3.37 -28.28 -1.58
N LEU A 629 4.57 -28.17 -2.16
CA LEU A 629 5.82 -28.63 -1.56
C LEU A 629 6.51 -27.57 -0.68
N SER A 630 5.93 -26.41 -0.51
CA SER A 630 6.54 -25.26 0.18
C SER A 630 7.04 -25.61 1.59
N PHE A 631 6.27 -26.39 2.36
CA PHE A 631 6.65 -26.81 3.71
C PHE A 631 7.55 -28.06 3.75
N VAL A 632 7.66 -28.78 2.64
CA VAL A 632 8.63 -29.89 2.47
C VAL A 632 10.01 -29.30 2.21
N GLU A 633 10.10 -28.30 1.35
CA GLU A 633 11.33 -27.59 1.01
C GLU A 633 11.88 -26.81 2.21
N ASP A 634 11.02 -26.01 2.85
CA ASP A 634 11.37 -25.26 4.06
C ASP A 634 10.27 -25.31 5.13
N PRO A 635 10.37 -26.26 6.08
CA PRO A 635 9.39 -26.34 7.17
C PRO A 635 9.37 -25.12 8.10
N THR A 636 10.39 -24.24 8.08
CA THR A 636 10.36 -23.00 8.88
C THR A 636 9.26 -22.05 8.42
N ARG A 637 8.80 -22.15 7.16
CA ARG A 637 7.67 -21.39 6.63
C ARG A 637 6.38 -21.63 7.43
N VAL A 638 6.22 -22.75 8.11
CA VAL A 638 5.07 -23.00 8.99
C VAL A 638 5.03 -22.01 10.16
N PHE A 639 6.17 -21.79 10.83
CA PHE A 639 6.26 -20.80 11.90
C PHE A 639 5.99 -19.39 11.38
N ARG A 640 6.49 -19.09 10.18
CA ARG A 640 6.24 -17.81 9.49
C ARG A 640 4.75 -17.63 9.15
N ALA A 641 4.05 -18.69 8.70
CA ALA A 641 2.61 -18.65 8.41
C ALA A 641 1.82 -18.25 9.67
N ILE A 642 2.09 -18.90 10.80
CA ILE A 642 1.46 -18.58 12.07
C ILE A 642 1.80 -17.17 12.53
N ARG A 643 3.05 -16.75 12.39
CA ARG A 643 3.48 -15.40 12.73
C ARG A 643 2.74 -14.35 11.92
N PHE A 644 2.63 -14.51 10.60
CA PHE A 644 1.91 -13.57 9.74
C PHE A 644 0.40 -13.61 9.98
N GLU A 645 -0.20 -14.79 10.23
CA GLU A 645 -1.60 -14.93 10.62
C GLU A 645 -1.92 -14.01 11.81
N GLN A 646 -1.10 -14.06 12.85
CA GLN A 646 -1.31 -13.29 14.07
C GLN A 646 -0.93 -11.81 13.91
N ARG A 647 0.18 -11.53 13.23
CA ARG A 647 0.68 -10.17 13.02
C ARG A 647 -0.26 -9.29 12.19
N PHE A 648 -0.89 -9.87 11.16
CA PHE A 648 -1.77 -9.13 10.25
C PHE A 648 -3.26 -9.32 10.56
N GLY A 649 -3.62 -10.24 11.44
CA GLY A 649 -5.02 -10.62 11.68
C GLY A 649 -5.63 -11.31 10.46
N PHE A 650 -4.83 -12.09 9.75
CA PHE A 650 -5.23 -12.89 8.59
C PHE A 650 -5.62 -14.30 9.04
N SER A 651 -6.16 -15.10 8.12
CA SER A 651 -6.42 -16.52 8.30
C SER A 651 -5.57 -17.37 7.35
N ILE A 652 -5.08 -18.50 7.84
CA ILE A 652 -4.38 -19.48 6.98
C ILE A 652 -5.42 -20.17 6.09
N GLY A 653 -5.22 -20.13 4.76
CA GLY A 653 -6.12 -20.77 3.80
C GLY A 653 -6.26 -22.29 4.03
N LYS A 654 -7.43 -22.86 3.74
CA LYS A 654 -7.75 -24.27 4.01
C LYS A 654 -6.73 -25.27 3.45
N LEU A 655 -6.31 -25.08 2.20
CA LEU A 655 -5.27 -25.92 1.58
C LEU A 655 -3.93 -25.76 2.33
N THR A 656 -3.52 -24.54 2.64
CA THR A 656 -2.28 -24.25 3.36
C THR A 656 -2.29 -24.89 4.75
N SER A 657 -3.44 -24.85 5.48
CA SER A 657 -3.62 -25.53 6.77
C SER A 657 -3.41 -27.05 6.66
N GLY A 658 -4.03 -27.69 5.66
CA GLY A 658 -3.84 -29.11 5.43
C GLY A 658 -2.38 -29.49 5.11
N LEU A 659 -1.67 -28.63 4.37
CA LEU A 659 -0.23 -28.84 4.10
C LEU A 659 0.63 -28.68 5.35
N ILE A 660 0.27 -27.78 6.28
CA ILE A 660 0.94 -27.65 7.59
C ILE A 660 0.75 -28.94 8.39
N GLU A 661 -0.47 -29.43 8.52
CA GLU A 661 -0.77 -30.68 9.25
C GLU A 661 0.00 -31.87 8.68
N ASN A 662 0.03 -31.98 7.34
CA ASN A 662 0.79 -33.04 6.67
C ASN A 662 2.30 -32.93 6.96
N SER A 663 2.87 -31.71 6.93
CA SER A 663 4.31 -31.51 7.20
C SER A 663 4.70 -31.90 8.62
N VAL A 664 3.82 -31.67 9.58
CA VAL A 664 4.00 -32.07 10.99
C VAL A 664 3.91 -33.59 11.12
N LYS A 665 2.87 -34.24 10.54
CA LYS A 665 2.69 -35.71 10.54
C LYS A 665 3.88 -36.45 9.92
N MET A 666 4.43 -35.95 8.82
CA MET A 666 5.58 -36.55 8.12
C MET A 666 6.92 -36.25 8.82
N GLY A 667 6.95 -35.44 9.86
CA GLY A 667 8.12 -35.21 10.70
C GLY A 667 9.27 -34.46 10.03
N PHE A 668 9.01 -33.63 9.00
CA PHE A 668 10.03 -32.85 8.30
C PHE A 668 10.81 -31.91 9.22
N PHE A 669 10.21 -31.49 10.31
CA PHE A 669 10.84 -30.63 11.32
C PHE A 669 12.04 -31.27 12.02
N LYS A 670 12.13 -32.62 12.08
CA LYS A 670 13.26 -33.33 12.66
C LYS A 670 14.57 -33.11 11.89
N ARG A 671 14.47 -32.70 10.62
CA ARG A 671 15.61 -32.42 9.74
C ARG A 671 16.07 -30.98 9.83
N LEU A 672 15.31 -30.09 10.49
CA LEU A 672 15.70 -28.68 10.67
C LEU A 672 16.78 -28.56 11.77
N SER A 673 17.76 -27.67 11.53
CA SER A 673 18.66 -27.27 12.61
C SER A 673 17.88 -26.50 13.70
N GLY A 674 18.22 -26.78 14.95
CA GLY A 674 17.59 -26.08 16.08
C GLY A 674 17.74 -24.55 15.99
N ARG A 675 18.84 -24.07 15.45
CA ARG A 675 19.07 -22.62 15.18
C ARG A 675 18.01 -22.00 14.28
N ARG A 676 17.60 -22.69 13.22
CA ARG A 676 16.54 -22.18 12.30
C ARG A 676 15.17 -22.15 12.99
N VAL A 677 14.85 -23.19 13.76
CA VAL A 677 13.61 -23.24 14.56
C VAL A 677 13.59 -22.10 15.58
N PHE A 678 14.70 -21.89 16.29
CA PHE A 678 14.81 -20.86 17.31
C PHE A 678 14.74 -19.44 16.71
N ALA A 679 15.29 -19.22 15.53
CA ALA A 679 15.22 -17.94 14.85
C ALA A 679 13.75 -17.50 14.61
N GLU A 680 12.90 -18.40 14.12
CA GLU A 680 11.47 -18.10 13.92
C GLU A 680 10.70 -18.03 15.24
N LEU A 681 10.99 -18.90 16.20
CA LEU A 681 10.39 -18.83 17.54
C LEU A 681 10.69 -17.51 18.23
N ARG A 682 11.93 -17.03 18.13
CA ARG A 682 12.32 -15.73 18.67
C ARG A 682 11.51 -14.59 18.04
N LEU A 683 11.35 -14.59 16.71
CA LEU A 683 10.54 -13.60 16.02
C LEU A 683 9.05 -13.65 16.46
N ILE A 684 8.51 -14.85 16.71
CA ILE A 684 7.14 -15.00 17.26
C ILE A 684 7.06 -14.39 18.68
N LEU A 685 8.06 -14.64 19.53
CA LEU A 685 8.09 -14.12 20.90
C LEU A 685 8.35 -12.59 20.97
N GLU A 686 8.85 -11.99 19.91
CA GLU A 686 9.03 -10.55 19.75
C GLU A 686 7.77 -9.83 19.22
N GLU A 687 6.76 -10.57 18.67
CA GLU A 687 5.51 -9.97 18.20
C GLU A 687 4.71 -9.31 19.35
N GLU A 688 3.75 -8.46 19.01
CA GLU A 688 2.95 -7.72 20.00
C GLU A 688 2.15 -8.64 20.93
N ASN A 689 1.60 -9.72 20.38
CA ASN A 689 0.81 -10.71 21.13
C ASN A 689 1.30 -12.15 20.89
N PRO A 690 2.41 -12.57 21.49
CA PRO A 690 2.97 -13.92 21.28
C PRO A 690 2.03 -15.06 21.69
N LEU A 691 1.14 -14.83 22.68
CA LEU A 691 0.21 -15.86 23.18
C LEU A 691 -0.66 -16.44 22.08
N SER A 692 -1.21 -15.60 21.21
CA SER A 692 -2.08 -16.05 20.11
C SER A 692 -1.33 -17.00 19.16
N ALA A 693 -0.06 -16.70 18.87
CA ALA A 693 0.78 -17.56 18.03
C ALA A 693 1.12 -18.88 18.74
N ILE A 694 1.38 -18.86 20.05
CA ILE A 694 1.64 -20.08 20.84
C ILE A 694 0.38 -20.97 20.89
N LEU A 695 -0.81 -20.40 21.05
CA LEU A 695 -2.09 -21.13 20.98
C LEU A 695 -2.24 -21.80 19.61
N ARG A 696 -1.97 -21.07 18.54
CA ARG A 696 -2.06 -21.56 17.16
C ARG A 696 -1.02 -22.64 16.87
N MET A 697 0.20 -22.47 17.38
CA MET A 697 1.25 -23.53 17.32
C MET A 697 0.82 -24.81 18.02
N ASN A 698 0.12 -24.72 19.14
CA ASN A 698 -0.38 -25.89 19.85
C ASN A 698 -1.47 -26.62 19.06
N GLU A 699 -2.37 -25.92 18.37
CA GLU A 699 -3.39 -26.50 17.48
C GLU A 699 -2.76 -27.36 16.38
N TYR A 700 -1.62 -26.92 15.82
CA TYR A 700 -0.84 -27.69 14.83
C TYR A 700 0.18 -28.65 15.45
N HIS A 701 0.16 -28.88 16.77
CA HIS A 701 1.13 -29.75 17.50
C HIS A 701 2.60 -29.32 17.37
N LEU A 702 2.88 -28.07 17.04
CA LEU A 702 4.24 -27.54 16.83
C LEU A 702 5.01 -27.32 18.15
N LEU A 703 4.33 -27.20 19.28
CA LEU A 703 5.01 -27.12 20.59
C LEU A 703 5.77 -28.42 20.87
N HIS A 704 5.22 -29.60 20.50
CA HIS A 704 5.92 -30.87 20.57
C HIS A 704 7.16 -30.97 19.65
N VAL A 705 7.14 -30.24 18.52
CA VAL A 705 8.31 -30.13 17.63
C VAL A 705 9.44 -29.36 18.32
N ILE A 706 9.08 -28.32 19.11
CA ILE A 706 10.05 -27.58 19.92
C ILE A 706 10.59 -28.49 21.02
N HIS A 707 9.75 -29.00 21.89
CA HIS A 707 10.10 -30.05 22.87
C HIS A 707 8.82 -30.68 23.45
N PRO A 708 8.79 -32.04 23.65
CA PRO A 708 7.64 -32.72 24.21
C PRO A 708 7.23 -32.24 25.62
N SER A 709 8.17 -31.78 26.42
CA SER A 709 7.92 -31.26 27.77
C SER A 709 7.26 -29.89 27.81
N ILE A 710 7.12 -29.19 26.66
CA ILE A 710 6.42 -27.92 26.58
C ILE A 710 4.92 -28.19 26.37
N ILE A 711 4.17 -28.11 27.44
CA ILE A 711 2.73 -28.40 27.44
C ILE A 711 1.97 -27.09 27.65
N LEU A 712 1.03 -26.81 26.76
CA LEU A 712 0.12 -25.68 26.90
C LEU A 712 -0.95 -26.03 27.93
N ASN A 713 -0.93 -25.31 29.06
CA ASN A 713 -1.93 -25.40 30.12
C ASN A 713 -2.39 -24.01 30.54
N ASN A 714 -3.40 -23.95 31.43
CA ASN A 714 -3.95 -22.69 31.89
C ASN A 714 -2.91 -21.82 32.65
N ASP A 715 -1.97 -22.45 33.36
CA ASP A 715 -0.91 -21.71 34.06
C ASP A 715 0.04 -21.02 33.08
N LEU A 716 0.44 -21.69 31.99
CA LEU A 716 1.27 -21.10 30.92
C LEU A 716 0.52 -19.96 30.23
N ILE A 717 -0.76 -20.14 29.90
CA ILE A 717 -1.60 -19.07 29.31
C ILE A 717 -1.67 -17.86 30.26
N SER A 718 -1.92 -18.10 31.53
CA SER A 718 -1.99 -17.04 32.55
C SER A 718 -0.64 -16.32 32.69
N LEU A 719 0.46 -17.06 32.67
CA LEU A 719 1.82 -16.51 32.74
C LEU A 719 2.11 -15.61 31.52
N PHE A 720 1.80 -16.05 30.29
CA PHE A 720 1.98 -15.20 29.11
C PHE A 720 1.16 -13.91 29.17
N LYS A 721 -0.07 -13.96 29.67
CA LYS A 721 -0.89 -12.76 29.92
C LYS A 721 -0.23 -11.85 30.96
N SER A 722 0.35 -12.42 32.02
CA SER A 722 1.04 -11.68 33.06
C SER A 722 2.33 -11.04 32.51
N VAL A 723 3.11 -11.78 31.72
CA VAL A 723 4.30 -11.23 31.03
C VAL A 723 3.92 -10.01 30.18
N LYS A 724 2.87 -10.10 29.37
CA LYS A 724 2.41 -8.97 28.55
C LYS A 724 2.12 -7.74 29.39
N LYS A 725 1.41 -7.91 30.52
CA LYS A 725 1.07 -6.81 31.43
C LYS A 725 2.32 -6.20 32.07
N VAL A 726 3.27 -7.05 32.50
CA VAL A 726 4.51 -6.58 33.14
C VAL A 726 5.41 -5.84 32.16
N LEU A 727 5.53 -6.33 30.92
CA LEU A 727 6.31 -5.64 29.89
C LEU A 727 5.68 -4.31 29.51
N SER A 728 4.36 -4.26 29.30
CA SER A 728 3.66 -2.99 29.05
C SER A 728 3.82 -1.99 30.20
N TRP A 729 3.77 -2.45 31.46
CA TRP A 729 4.03 -1.61 32.62
C TRP A 729 5.47 -1.09 32.63
N HIS A 730 6.46 -1.95 32.35
CA HIS A 730 7.88 -1.56 32.31
C HIS A 730 8.14 -0.53 31.21
N ASP A 731 7.59 -0.70 30.03
CA ASP A 731 7.73 0.22 28.91
C ASP A 731 7.16 1.63 29.24
N LEU A 732 6.10 1.70 30.05
CA LEU A 732 5.53 2.95 30.55
C LEU A 732 6.43 3.69 31.58
N LEU A 733 7.46 3.03 32.12
CA LEU A 733 8.43 3.69 33.02
C LEU A 733 9.49 4.52 32.26
N PHE A 734 9.55 4.38 30.91
CA PHE A 734 10.51 5.08 30.04
C PHE A 734 11.97 4.97 30.51
N LEU A 735 12.35 3.77 30.99
CA LEU A 735 13.72 3.51 31.43
C LEU A 735 14.61 3.31 30.20
N GLU A 736 15.83 3.89 30.22
CA GLU A 736 16.80 3.80 29.12
C GLU A 736 17.41 2.41 28.95
N GLU A 737 17.25 1.50 29.90
CA GLU A 737 17.85 0.18 29.90
C GLU A 737 17.07 -0.76 28.94
N PRO A 738 17.68 -1.20 27.83
CA PRO A 738 17.03 -2.10 26.89
C PRO A 738 16.95 -3.53 27.45
N TYR A 739 15.86 -4.22 27.17
CA TYR A 739 15.66 -5.62 27.51
C TYR A 739 15.28 -6.47 26.31
N MET A 740 15.53 -7.78 26.38
CA MET A 740 15.17 -8.73 25.33
C MET A 740 13.76 -9.28 25.58
N LYS A 741 12.74 -8.70 24.93
CA LYS A 741 11.33 -9.11 25.03
C LYS A 741 11.16 -10.62 24.83
N TRP A 742 11.75 -11.18 23.77
CA TRP A 742 11.71 -12.60 23.47
C TRP A 742 12.24 -13.48 24.63
N ALA A 743 13.25 -13.02 25.36
CA ALA A 743 13.86 -13.79 26.44
C ALA A 743 12.90 -13.92 27.63
N VAL A 744 12.14 -12.88 27.97
CA VAL A 744 11.14 -12.92 29.04
C VAL A 744 10.01 -13.93 28.68
N TYR A 745 9.52 -13.91 27.45
CA TYR A 745 8.53 -14.89 26.99
C TYR A 745 9.11 -16.30 26.88
N PHE A 746 10.38 -16.44 26.49
CA PHE A 746 11.04 -17.73 26.43
C PHE A 746 11.26 -18.32 27.84
N LEU A 747 11.62 -17.52 28.84
CA LEU A 747 11.63 -17.92 30.25
C LEU A 747 10.27 -18.45 30.70
N ALA A 748 9.20 -17.76 30.33
CA ALA A 748 7.83 -18.19 30.63
C ALA A 748 7.49 -19.52 29.95
N LEU A 749 7.86 -19.68 28.68
CA LEU A 749 7.64 -20.92 27.92
C LEU A 749 8.34 -22.13 28.55
N LEU A 750 9.55 -21.92 29.07
CA LEU A 750 10.36 -22.95 29.68
C LEU A 750 10.03 -23.21 31.16
N ARG A 751 9.05 -22.54 31.76
CA ARG A 751 8.78 -22.61 33.20
C ARG A 751 8.54 -24.03 33.71
N SER A 752 7.83 -24.88 32.97
CA SER A 752 7.56 -26.25 33.32
C SER A 752 8.71 -27.21 33.06
N CYS A 753 9.79 -26.77 32.37
CA CYS A 753 10.91 -27.62 32.00
C CYS A 753 11.96 -27.68 33.12
N ASP A 754 12.48 -28.87 33.38
CA ASP A 754 13.60 -29.10 34.29
C ASP A 754 14.92 -28.57 33.72
N LYS A 755 15.99 -28.61 34.54
CA LYS A 755 17.30 -28.08 34.19
C LYS A 755 17.96 -28.81 33.03
N GLU A 756 17.76 -30.13 32.93
CA GLU A 756 18.33 -30.94 31.88
C GLU A 756 17.70 -30.66 30.54
N THR A 757 16.37 -30.62 30.46
CA THR A 757 15.60 -30.23 29.28
C THR A 757 15.98 -28.82 28.79
N VAL A 758 16.10 -27.87 29.72
CA VAL A 758 16.48 -26.47 29.34
C VAL A 758 17.90 -26.41 28.78
N SER A 759 18.82 -27.19 29.37
CA SER A 759 20.22 -27.27 28.88
C SER A 759 20.28 -27.91 27.48
N GLU A 760 19.51 -28.97 27.24
CA GLU A 760 19.38 -29.63 25.94
C GLU A 760 18.82 -28.66 24.87
N LEU A 761 17.71 -27.96 25.18
CA LEU A 761 17.12 -26.96 24.30
C LEU A 761 18.07 -25.82 23.97
N CYS A 762 18.80 -25.31 24.98
CA CYS A 762 19.78 -24.23 24.76
C CYS A 762 20.95 -24.67 23.86
N LYS A 763 21.36 -25.93 23.95
CA LYS A 763 22.40 -26.54 23.07
C LYS A 763 21.82 -26.72 21.66
N ARG A 764 20.66 -27.35 21.52
CA ARG A 764 19.97 -27.61 20.24
C ARG A 764 19.70 -26.30 19.47
N PHE A 765 19.27 -25.25 20.16
CA PHE A 765 18.99 -23.95 19.59
C PHE A 765 20.23 -23.09 19.34
N GLU A 766 21.40 -23.57 19.70
CA GLU A 766 22.67 -22.82 19.58
C GLU A 766 22.61 -21.44 20.23
N ILE A 767 21.93 -21.32 21.39
CA ILE A 767 21.82 -20.05 22.09
C ILE A 767 23.23 -19.56 22.49
N ALA A 768 23.52 -18.30 22.20
CA ALA A 768 24.83 -17.72 22.47
C ALA A 768 25.24 -17.89 23.94
N PRO A 769 26.50 -18.24 24.25
CA PRO A 769 26.97 -18.52 25.62
C PRO A 769 26.60 -17.41 26.62
N ARG A 770 26.67 -16.15 26.19
CA ARG A 770 26.34 -14.98 27.02
C ARG A 770 24.88 -14.93 27.49
N HIS A 771 23.96 -15.60 26.80
CA HIS A 771 22.53 -15.65 27.15
C HIS A 771 22.14 -17.01 27.77
N ARG A 772 22.97 -18.03 27.61
CA ARG A 772 22.66 -19.40 28.07
C ARG A 772 22.50 -19.50 29.59
N SER A 773 23.32 -18.75 30.36
CA SER A 773 23.24 -18.71 31.83
C SER A 773 21.87 -18.28 32.34
N ILE A 774 21.22 -17.30 31.66
CA ILE A 774 19.89 -16.79 32.00
C ILE A 774 18.87 -17.94 32.09
N PHE A 775 18.90 -18.87 31.12
CA PHE A 775 17.92 -19.96 31.01
C PHE A 775 18.33 -21.19 31.83
N CYS A 776 19.61 -21.57 31.78
CA CYS A 776 20.09 -22.85 32.36
C CYS A 776 20.40 -22.76 33.86
N LYS A 777 20.74 -21.58 34.40
CA LYS A 777 21.15 -21.42 35.79
C LYS A 777 20.27 -20.36 36.50
N GLU A 778 20.36 -19.13 36.07
CA GLU A 778 19.77 -17.98 36.75
C GLU A 778 18.24 -18.08 36.88
N ARG A 779 17.53 -18.65 35.89
CA ARG A 779 16.07 -18.87 35.99
C ARG A 779 15.71 -19.71 37.22
N PHE A 780 16.42 -20.81 37.47
CA PHE A 780 16.12 -21.68 38.61
C PHE A 780 16.46 -20.99 39.95
N GLU A 781 17.44 -20.11 39.97
CA GLU A 781 17.77 -19.27 41.12
C GLU A 781 16.66 -18.24 41.34
N ALA A 782 16.15 -17.61 40.29
CA ALA A 782 15.01 -16.69 40.33
C ALA A 782 13.72 -17.37 40.86
N ASP A 783 13.39 -18.57 40.37
CA ASP A 783 12.22 -19.36 40.84
C ASP A 783 12.33 -19.70 42.33
N ARG A 784 13.56 -20.08 42.80
CA ARG A 784 13.81 -20.31 44.20
C ARG A 784 13.68 -19.03 45.03
N PHE A 785 14.18 -17.93 44.51
CA PHE A 785 14.07 -16.63 45.18
C PHE A 785 12.61 -16.16 45.29
N ILE A 786 11.79 -16.32 44.28
CA ILE A 786 10.35 -16.06 44.34
C ILE A 786 9.74 -16.86 45.49
N SER A 787 9.96 -18.18 45.51
CA SER A 787 9.39 -19.07 46.54
C SER A 787 9.88 -18.73 47.93
N PHE A 788 11.14 -18.29 48.09
CA PHE A 788 11.71 -17.87 49.37
C PHE A 788 11.05 -16.56 49.86
N ILE A 789 10.95 -15.57 49.02
CA ILE A 789 10.35 -14.27 49.41
C ILE A 789 8.83 -14.40 49.67
N GLU A 790 8.11 -15.18 48.91
CA GLU A 790 6.66 -15.39 49.12
C GLU A 790 6.36 -15.99 50.50
N ARG A 791 7.25 -16.85 51.01
CA ARG A 791 7.13 -17.43 52.35
C ARG A 791 7.52 -16.45 53.48
N ASN A 792 8.32 -15.42 53.17
CA ASN A 792 8.93 -14.47 54.15
C ASN A 792 8.34 -13.06 54.00
N LEU A 793 7.21 -12.88 53.41
CA LEU A 793 6.55 -11.59 53.32
C LEU A 793 5.87 -11.24 54.67
N PRO A 794 5.90 -9.95 55.09
CA PRO A 794 6.56 -8.81 54.49
C PRO A 794 8.09 -8.82 54.66
N ALA A 795 8.84 -8.67 53.58
CA ALA A 795 10.28 -8.69 53.56
C ALA A 795 10.84 -7.25 53.63
N LYS A 796 12.06 -7.08 54.22
CA LYS A 796 12.76 -5.80 54.25
C LYS A 796 13.20 -5.39 52.84
N ASN A 797 13.18 -4.09 52.54
CA ASN A 797 13.62 -3.56 51.24
C ASN A 797 15.08 -3.95 50.90
N SER A 798 15.96 -4.02 51.90
CA SER A 798 17.36 -4.49 51.71
C SER A 798 17.43 -5.96 51.25
N THR A 799 16.56 -6.84 51.78
CA THR A 799 16.47 -8.25 51.34
C THR A 799 15.98 -8.34 49.91
N ILE A 800 14.96 -7.57 49.54
CA ILE A 800 14.44 -7.48 48.19
C ILE A 800 15.51 -6.97 47.22
N TYR A 801 16.17 -5.86 47.58
CA TYR A 801 17.22 -5.28 46.78
C TYR A 801 18.38 -6.24 46.52
N ARG A 802 18.95 -6.84 47.56
CA ARG A 802 20.06 -7.80 47.42
C ARG A 802 19.69 -9.01 46.62
N GLY A 803 18.48 -9.52 46.75
CA GLY A 803 18.03 -10.70 46.03
C GLY A 803 17.72 -10.44 44.57
N ILE A 804 17.24 -9.22 44.22
CA ILE A 804 16.89 -8.86 42.85
C ILE A 804 18.06 -8.31 42.06
N SER A 805 18.90 -7.50 42.66
CA SER A 805 20.01 -6.76 42.02
C SER A 805 21.07 -7.65 41.34
N VAL A 806 21.11 -8.95 41.67
CA VAL A 806 22.01 -9.93 41.06
C VAL A 806 21.50 -10.45 39.72
N PHE A 807 20.21 -10.28 39.43
CA PHE A 807 19.58 -10.77 38.21
C PHE A 807 19.54 -9.72 37.10
N LYS A 808 19.57 -10.20 35.87
CA LYS A 808 19.34 -9.36 34.68
C LYS A 808 17.91 -8.93 34.62
N ILE A 809 17.66 -7.82 33.92
CA ILE A 809 16.34 -7.20 33.79
C ILE A 809 15.29 -8.19 33.27
N GLU A 810 15.63 -9.07 32.33
CA GLU A 810 14.70 -10.08 31.78
C GLU A 810 14.20 -11.05 32.88
N LEU A 811 15.11 -11.45 33.79
CA LEU A 811 14.74 -12.32 34.90
C LEU A 811 13.88 -11.60 35.93
N ILE A 812 14.16 -10.33 36.23
CA ILE A 812 13.37 -9.55 37.17
C ILE A 812 11.95 -9.36 36.65
N LEU A 813 11.80 -9.05 35.34
CA LEU A 813 10.51 -8.95 34.67
C LEU A 813 9.76 -10.30 34.65
N TYR A 814 10.50 -11.40 34.39
CA TYR A 814 9.94 -12.75 34.51
C TYR A 814 9.48 -13.06 35.94
N MET A 815 10.27 -12.73 36.95
CA MET A 815 9.91 -12.94 38.37
C MET A 815 8.61 -12.20 38.74
N MET A 816 8.49 -10.93 38.31
CA MET A 816 7.29 -10.13 38.51
C MET A 816 6.05 -10.74 37.82
N ALA A 817 6.24 -11.32 36.62
CA ALA A 817 5.16 -11.98 35.90
C ALA A 817 4.79 -13.34 36.48
N ALA A 818 5.78 -14.08 37.01
CA ALA A 818 5.63 -15.46 37.49
C ALA A 818 5.00 -15.57 38.89
N THR A 819 5.16 -14.55 39.74
CA THR A 819 4.51 -14.51 41.05
C THR A 819 3.01 -14.19 40.95
N LYS A 820 2.17 -14.88 41.72
CA LYS A 820 0.75 -14.56 41.89
C LYS A 820 0.55 -13.62 43.12
N ASN A 821 1.59 -13.37 43.92
CA ASN A 821 1.54 -12.56 45.12
C ASN A 821 1.67 -11.06 44.81
N GLU A 822 0.61 -10.29 45.05
CA GLU A 822 0.57 -8.86 44.77
C GLU A 822 1.55 -8.03 45.64
N ALA A 823 1.86 -8.49 46.88
CA ALA A 823 2.84 -7.82 47.72
C ALA A 823 4.24 -7.94 47.13
N LEU A 824 4.59 -9.12 46.59
CA LEU A 824 5.89 -9.31 45.91
C LEU A 824 5.97 -8.50 44.62
N LYS A 825 4.89 -8.44 43.80
CA LYS A 825 4.85 -7.57 42.63
C LYS A 825 5.10 -6.10 42.98
N ARG A 826 4.48 -5.61 44.06
CA ARG A 826 4.71 -4.25 44.57
C ARG A 826 6.15 -4.04 44.97
N SER A 827 6.77 -4.99 45.67
CA SER A 827 8.17 -4.94 46.07
C SER A 827 9.12 -4.89 44.86
N ILE A 828 8.87 -5.69 43.83
CA ILE A 828 9.64 -5.66 42.59
C ILE A 828 9.42 -4.31 41.84
N SER A 829 8.18 -3.83 41.81
CA SER A 829 7.89 -2.50 41.24
C SER A 829 8.66 -1.39 42.00
N ASN A 830 8.67 -1.42 43.34
CA ASN A 830 9.41 -0.50 44.15
C ASN A 830 10.93 -0.57 43.90
N TYR A 831 11.46 -1.78 43.60
CA TYR A 831 12.85 -1.93 43.18
C TYR A 831 13.15 -1.10 41.91
N PHE A 832 12.35 -1.21 40.88
CA PHE A 832 12.54 -0.47 39.62
C PHE A 832 12.37 1.04 39.80
N THR A 833 11.42 1.48 40.59
CA THR A 833 11.05 2.90 40.68
C THR A 833 11.86 3.66 41.74
N GLN A 834 12.31 2.99 42.78
CA GLN A 834 12.98 3.64 43.93
C GLN A 834 14.29 2.99 44.36
N LEU A 835 14.26 1.68 44.71
CA LEU A 835 15.38 1.08 45.46
C LEU A 835 16.67 1.00 44.63
N ARG A 836 16.55 0.73 43.30
CA ARG A 836 17.72 0.61 42.41
C ARG A 836 18.55 1.91 42.28
N HIS A 837 17.94 3.04 42.57
CA HIS A 837 18.58 4.37 42.51
C HIS A 837 19.17 4.84 43.84
N ILE A 838 19.00 4.04 44.91
CA ILE A 838 19.53 4.35 46.21
C ILE A 838 21.01 4.01 46.26
N GLU A 839 21.85 5.03 46.40
CA GLU A 839 23.29 4.90 46.55
C GLU A 839 23.75 5.47 47.95
N THR A 840 24.85 4.96 48.43
CA THR A 840 25.49 5.56 49.63
C THR A 840 26.18 6.86 49.26
N SER A 841 25.99 7.93 50.07
CA SER A 841 26.65 9.21 49.86
C SER A 841 28.09 9.17 50.34
N ILE A 842 28.39 8.27 51.28
CA ILE A 842 29.75 8.01 51.74
C ILE A 842 30.46 7.00 50.83
N LYS A 843 31.77 7.20 50.71
CA LYS A 843 32.66 6.35 49.90
C LYS A 843 33.87 5.92 50.74
N GLY A 844 34.65 4.99 50.23
CA GLY A 844 35.85 4.51 50.93
C GLY A 844 36.82 5.62 51.41
N LYS A 845 36.84 6.78 50.74
CA LYS A 845 37.63 7.95 51.17
C LYS A 845 37.12 8.57 52.49
N ASP A 846 35.82 8.51 52.76
CA ASP A 846 35.23 9.03 53.98
C ASP A 846 35.50 8.07 55.14
N LEU A 847 35.52 6.75 54.90
CA LEU A 847 35.90 5.73 55.89
C LEU A 847 37.38 5.89 56.30
N LYS A 848 38.27 6.18 55.37
CA LYS A 848 39.69 6.47 55.65
C LYS A 848 39.85 7.70 56.54
N LYS A 849 39.03 8.76 56.31
CA LYS A 849 39.04 9.96 57.16
C LYS A 849 38.58 9.71 58.63
N LEU A 850 37.79 8.64 58.79
CA LEU A 850 37.34 8.19 60.13
C LEU A 850 38.37 7.27 60.81
N GLY A 851 39.57 7.09 60.25
CA GLY A 851 40.66 6.33 60.85
C GLY A 851 40.61 4.80 60.54
N LEU A 852 39.79 4.36 59.66
CA LEU A 852 39.73 2.96 59.30
C LEU A 852 40.76 2.61 58.22
N GLU A 853 41.41 1.46 58.36
CA GLU A 853 42.33 0.96 57.33
C GLU A 853 41.58 0.28 56.18
N PRO A 854 41.99 0.55 54.91
CA PRO A 854 41.40 -0.09 53.75
C PRO A 854 41.47 -1.63 53.82
N GLY A 855 40.30 -2.28 53.75
CA GLY A 855 40.17 -3.71 53.85
C GLY A 855 38.75 -4.23 53.60
N PRO A 856 38.47 -5.53 53.78
CA PRO A 856 37.13 -6.13 53.57
C PRO A 856 36.04 -5.42 54.40
N ILE A 857 36.41 -4.85 55.55
CA ILE A 857 35.50 -4.13 56.47
C ILE A 857 34.84 -2.90 55.79
N TYR A 858 35.53 -2.26 54.80
CA TYR A 858 34.95 -1.13 54.05
C TYR A 858 33.70 -1.55 53.30
N ARG A 859 33.73 -2.74 52.72
CA ARG A 859 32.60 -3.30 51.99
C ARG A 859 31.46 -3.62 52.95
N GLU A 860 31.74 -4.25 54.06
CA GLU A 860 30.74 -4.58 55.09
C GLU A 860 30.04 -3.32 55.62
N ILE A 861 30.79 -2.27 55.94
CA ILE A 861 30.24 -1.01 56.41
C ILE A 861 29.38 -0.34 55.32
N LEU A 862 29.88 -0.23 54.09
CA LEU A 862 29.13 0.40 53.02
C LEU A 862 27.84 -0.39 52.69
N GLU A 863 27.88 -1.74 52.74
CA GLU A 863 26.71 -2.59 52.58
C GLU A 863 25.71 -2.42 53.75
N ALA A 864 26.19 -2.29 55.00
CA ALA A 864 25.30 -2.02 56.16
C ALA A 864 24.65 -0.63 56.08
N VAL A 865 25.38 0.39 55.65
CA VAL A 865 24.83 1.73 55.38
C VAL A 865 23.78 1.70 54.27
N LEU A 866 24.07 1.01 53.17
CA LEU A 866 23.12 0.82 52.10
C LEU A 866 21.84 0.13 52.60
N ASP A 867 21.94 -0.93 53.40
CA ASP A 867 20.80 -1.60 54.02
C ASP A 867 19.99 -0.65 54.93
N GLY A 868 20.65 0.21 55.67
CA GLY A 868 20.01 1.25 56.48
C GLY A 868 19.19 2.22 55.60
N LYS A 869 19.76 2.66 54.49
CA LYS A 869 19.07 3.54 53.51
C LYS A 869 17.90 2.83 52.85
N LEU A 870 18.09 1.65 52.34
CA LEU A 870 17.06 0.86 51.68
C LEU A 870 15.84 0.61 52.61
N ASN A 871 16.09 0.40 53.90
CA ASN A 871 15.05 0.21 54.90
C ASN A 871 14.52 1.49 55.51
N GLY A 872 14.94 2.67 55.02
CA GLY A 872 14.48 3.99 55.46
C GLY A 872 14.95 4.45 56.82
N ARG A 873 15.93 3.74 57.41
CA ARG A 873 16.52 4.09 58.72
C ARG A 873 17.53 5.22 58.62
N ILE A 874 18.17 5.40 57.47
CA ILE A 874 19.18 6.41 57.15
C ILE A 874 18.70 7.20 55.94
N LYS A 875 18.66 8.53 56.03
CA LYS A 875 18.16 9.39 54.95
C LYS A 875 19.23 10.39 54.46
N THR A 876 20.06 10.88 55.38
CA THR A 876 21.00 11.94 55.07
C THR A 876 22.47 11.47 55.22
N ARG A 877 23.38 12.20 54.58
CA ARG A 877 24.84 11.91 54.70
C ARG A 877 25.34 12.03 56.16
N SER A 878 24.77 12.92 56.98
CA SER A 878 25.11 13.04 58.40
C SER A 878 24.71 11.81 59.20
N GLU A 879 23.55 11.24 58.92
CA GLU A 879 23.09 9.98 59.50
C GLU A 879 23.92 8.78 59.03
N GLU A 880 24.36 8.77 57.74
CA GLU A 880 25.30 7.75 57.23
C GLU A 880 26.62 7.77 58.06
N LEU A 881 27.19 8.95 58.29
CA LEU A 881 28.44 9.12 59.10
C LEU A 881 28.24 8.74 60.56
N ALA A 882 27.08 9.11 61.19
CA ALA A 882 26.74 8.70 62.55
C ALA A 882 26.61 7.17 62.64
N PHE A 883 25.88 6.54 61.71
CA PHE A 883 25.72 5.09 61.67
C PHE A 883 27.07 4.36 61.53
N VAL A 884 28.00 4.88 60.73
CA VAL A 884 29.34 4.26 60.58
C VAL A 884 30.12 4.38 61.92
N LYS A 885 30.04 5.50 62.63
CA LYS A 885 30.71 5.66 63.92
C LYS A 885 30.20 4.68 64.97
N ASP A 886 28.88 4.51 65.07
CA ASP A 886 28.24 3.54 65.95
C ASP A 886 28.54 2.06 65.54
N TYR A 887 28.68 1.78 64.26
CA TYR A 887 28.96 0.42 63.73
C TYR A 887 30.41 -0.02 64.04
N VAL A 888 31.32 0.93 64.18
CA VAL A 888 32.75 0.67 64.38
C VAL A 888 33.12 0.66 65.89
N GLN A 889 32.31 1.28 66.75
CA GLN A 889 32.40 1.19 68.25
C GLN A 889 31.81 -0.18 68.65
#